data_ccb1bcb3e5ebb4b27a89dfc58d6f4b3f
#
_entry.id   ccb1bcb3e5ebb4b27a89dfc58d6f4b3f
#
_cell.length_a   1.000
_cell.length_b   1.000
_cell.length_c   1.000
_cell.angle_alpha   90.00
_cell.angle_beta   90.00
_cell.angle_gamma   90.00
#
_symmetry.space_group_name_H-M   'P 1'
#
loop_
_entity.id
_entity.type
_entity.pdbx_description
1 polymer ?
#
loop_
_entity_poly.entity_id
_entity_poly.type
_entity_poly.pdbx_seq_one_letter_code
_entity_poly.pdbx_strand_id
1 'polypeptide(L)'
;MVEQPTASAESAPAARRSAPAPALERLLRPDPGPFALLWRPAAHGRAVVELLTGPVRELRELGELRTVREPGEAPGPGEPARCGALRRTSGAVLALLPFRQITERGFACHDGKEPLLAVPVAERADIPVADVLARLDRLPSGGAEAAFDLNDGAYAKCVRRVIDEEIVTGAGANFVLARTLSAQLPGRPHLSALAMFGRLLRQPGAYWTFVVHTGDRTFVGATPERHVCLHAGRAVMNPVSGTYRHPSTGPELSGLLDFLADRKETDELSMVVDEELKMMAAVCPDGARLRGPYLKTMARLSHTEYLLEGASDRDPVDILRATMFAPTVTGSPLENACRVIARHERGSRGYYSGVAALIDTDGRGRDTLDSAILIRTAHIDPVGTLRLSVGATLVRHSDPASEAAETRAKAAGLLDAAGLRLAGEPQPAAPATAAPTTVGPGQAAPVPVAHEADTVVRNEHGAAPRGRPYREPLAAHPRVRAALARRNAPLAGFWLADPPGPVLPPGGPPLRGTRVLVVDAEDAFTGMLAIQLRALGAHTTVVPHHRAGRHLAEASGGLVVIGPGPGDPQDRTDPRIRTVRALVARLLAHRAAFVAVCLGHQILAGELGLALRARPVPHQGIQREIDLFGRRAHVGFYNSFAAYATSPRVRCPGVAGEVLVCRDAADGEVHAMRGPGFASAQFHPESVLSRDGIGLLADLARTALTSRPATAAVPAALDHDGRSA
;
A
#
# COMPACT_ATOMS: atom_id res chain seq x y z
N MET A 1 0.35 -79.28 -0.74
CA MET A 1 -1.06 -78.86 -0.80
C MET A 1 -1.32 -78.04 0.41
N VAL A 2 -1.31 -76.67 0.21
CA VAL A 2 -1.83 -75.72 1.18
C VAL A 2 -2.52 -74.62 0.32
N GLU A 3 -3.84 -74.60 0.45
CA GLU A 3 -4.70 -73.66 -0.24
C GLU A 3 -4.46 -72.21 0.17
N GLN A 4 -4.41 -71.33 -0.78
CA GLN A 4 -4.47 -69.89 -0.55
C GLN A 4 -5.94 -69.41 -0.61
N PRO A 5 -6.39 -68.54 0.31
CA PRO A 5 -7.73 -67.94 0.20
C PRO A 5 -7.71 -66.73 -0.75
N THR A 6 -8.64 -66.73 -1.68
CA THR A 6 -8.96 -65.61 -2.58
C THR A 6 -9.53 -64.43 -1.79
N ALA A 7 -8.85 -63.29 -1.84
CA ALA A 7 -9.36 -62.03 -1.31
C ALA A 7 -10.39 -61.42 -2.28
N SER A 8 -11.62 -61.30 -1.82
CA SER A 8 -12.70 -60.56 -2.46
C SER A 8 -12.39 -59.06 -2.47
N ALA A 9 -12.52 -58.44 -3.65
CA ALA A 9 -12.40 -57.02 -3.83
C ALA A 9 -13.57 -56.30 -3.13
N GLU A 10 -13.31 -55.66 -2.00
CA GLU A 10 -14.22 -54.68 -1.42
C GLU A 10 -14.25 -53.44 -2.28
N SER A 11 -15.42 -53.13 -2.82
CA SER A 11 -15.73 -51.91 -3.52
C SER A 11 -15.57 -50.71 -2.58
N ALA A 12 -14.69 -49.76 -2.95
CA ALA A 12 -14.54 -48.50 -2.24
C ALA A 12 -15.90 -47.79 -2.10
N PRO A 13 -16.24 -47.24 -0.93
CA PRO A 13 -17.52 -46.55 -0.74
C PRO A 13 -17.58 -45.32 -1.61
N ALA A 14 -18.63 -45.21 -2.41
CA ALA A 14 -18.98 -44.02 -3.17
C ALA A 14 -19.00 -42.80 -2.21
N ALA A 15 -18.25 -41.76 -2.56
CA ALA A 15 -18.20 -40.51 -1.79
C ALA A 15 -19.64 -40.02 -1.51
N ARG A 16 -20.06 -40.14 -0.26
CA ARG A 16 -21.36 -39.63 0.19
C ARG A 16 -21.33 -38.12 -0.10
N ARG A 17 -22.21 -37.64 -0.96
CA ARG A 17 -22.49 -36.19 -1.11
C ARG A 17 -22.93 -35.70 0.29
N SER A 18 -22.08 -34.93 0.96
CA SER A 18 -22.44 -34.27 2.20
C SER A 18 -23.64 -33.39 1.96
N ALA A 19 -24.63 -33.44 2.85
CA ALA A 19 -25.76 -32.51 2.81
C ALA A 19 -25.20 -31.08 2.92
N PRO A 20 -25.73 -30.11 2.13
CA PRO A 20 -25.22 -28.73 2.16
C PRO A 20 -25.30 -28.18 3.58
N ALA A 21 -24.28 -27.43 4.01
CA ALA A 21 -24.22 -26.85 5.33
C ALA A 21 -25.47 -26.00 5.60
N PRO A 22 -26.23 -26.26 6.67
CA PRO A 22 -27.50 -25.53 6.96
C PRO A 22 -27.32 -24.01 6.97
N ALA A 23 -26.15 -23.54 7.34
CA ALA A 23 -25.78 -22.15 7.36
C ALA A 23 -25.81 -21.51 5.96
N LEU A 24 -25.37 -22.22 4.91
CA LEU A 24 -25.35 -21.74 3.53
C LEU A 24 -26.78 -21.63 2.93
N GLU A 25 -27.68 -22.54 3.30
CA GLU A 25 -29.07 -22.50 2.86
C GLU A 25 -29.81 -21.25 3.38
N ARG A 26 -29.45 -20.77 4.56
CA ARG A 26 -29.99 -19.52 5.13
C ARG A 26 -29.72 -18.32 4.22
N LEU A 27 -28.54 -18.26 3.58
CA LEU A 27 -28.15 -17.13 2.72
C LEU A 27 -28.96 -17.04 1.42
N LEU A 28 -29.62 -18.12 1.02
CA LEU A 28 -30.43 -18.19 -0.21
C LEU A 28 -31.87 -17.79 0.02
N ARG A 29 -32.28 -17.52 1.26
CA ARG A 29 -33.64 -17.09 1.60
C ARG A 29 -33.93 -15.68 1.04
N PRO A 30 -35.19 -15.32 0.89
CA PRO A 30 -35.60 -13.96 0.49
C PRO A 30 -35.02 -12.84 1.36
N ASP A 31 -34.94 -13.08 2.64
CA ASP A 31 -34.31 -12.21 3.63
C ASP A 31 -33.33 -13.03 4.46
N PRO A 32 -32.04 -13.01 4.08
CA PRO A 32 -31.03 -13.79 4.79
C PRO A 32 -30.54 -13.12 6.08
N GLY A 33 -30.91 -11.85 6.31
CA GLY A 33 -30.27 -10.97 7.29
C GLY A 33 -28.83 -10.61 6.90
N PRO A 34 -28.12 -9.80 7.68
CA PRO A 34 -26.74 -9.42 7.42
C PRO A 34 -25.79 -10.62 7.52
N PHE A 35 -24.87 -10.73 6.54
CA PHE A 35 -23.84 -11.77 6.51
C PHE A 35 -22.59 -11.34 5.74
N ALA A 36 -21.48 -12.02 6.01
CA ALA A 36 -20.30 -11.96 5.16
C ALA A 36 -19.78 -13.37 4.88
N LEU A 37 -19.38 -13.63 3.63
CA LEU A 37 -18.56 -14.77 3.24
C LEU A 37 -17.18 -14.24 2.88
N LEU A 38 -16.14 -14.76 3.54
CA LEU A 38 -14.75 -14.37 3.32
C LEU A 38 -13.94 -15.59 2.93
N TRP A 39 -13.30 -15.55 1.77
CA TRP A 39 -12.25 -16.47 1.39
C TRP A 39 -10.92 -15.76 1.49
N ARG A 40 -10.10 -16.16 2.48
CA ARG A 40 -8.82 -15.56 2.83
C ARG A 40 -7.71 -16.61 2.80
N PRO A 41 -7.20 -16.97 1.61
CA PRO A 41 -6.27 -18.08 1.47
C PRO A 41 -4.96 -17.90 2.24
N ALA A 42 -4.51 -16.68 2.46
CA ALA A 42 -3.33 -16.37 3.27
C ALA A 42 -3.52 -16.66 4.77
N ALA A 43 -4.77 -16.61 5.29
CA ALA A 43 -5.08 -16.84 6.70
C ALA A 43 -5.47 -18.29 7.00
N HIS A 44 -6.29 -18.90 6.13
CA HIS A 44 -6.90 -20.22 6.39
C HIS A 44 -6.61 -21.29 5.32
N GLY A 45 -5.69 -20.98 4.39
CA GLY A 45 -5.50 -21.83 3.21
C GLY A 45 -6.67 -21.73 2.24
N ARG A 46 -6.63 -22.55 1.17
CA ARG A 46 -7.60 -22.45 0.05
C ARG A 46 -8.87 -23.26 0.21
N ALA A 47 -8.95 -24.07 1.26
CA ALA A 47 -10.02 -25.05 1.42
C ALA A 47 -11.29 -24.52 2.09
N VAL A 48 -11.23 -23.35 2.72
CA VAL A 48 -12.28 -22.86 3.63
C VAL A 48 -12.76 -21.48 3.21
N VAL A 49 -14.08 -21.26 3.29
CA VAL A 49 -14.77 -19.97 3.28
C VAL A 49 -15.34 -19.74 4.68
N GLU A 50 -15.08 -18.60 5.26
CA GLU A 50 -15.64 -18.19 6.53
C GLU A 50 -17.00 -17.52 6.30
N LEU A 51 -18.01 -17.95 7.01
CA LEU A 51 -19.28 -17.26 7.14
C LEU A 51 -19.32 -16.49 8.47
N LEU A 52 -19.54 -15.20 8.41
CA LEU A 52 -19.72 -14.31 9.56
C LEU A 52 -21.14 -13.76 9.55
N THR A 53 -21.81 -13.72 10.72
CA THR A 53 -23.10 -13.08 10.88
C THR A 53 -23.11 -12.18 12.11
N GLY A 54 -23.89 -11.11 12.07
CA GLY A 54 -24.03 -10.16 13.16
C GLY A 54 -24.83 -8.92 12.76
N PRO A 55 -25.21 -8.08 13.73
CA PRO A 55 -25.93 -6.84 13.43
C PRO A 55 -25.01 -5.85 12.72
N VAL A 56 -25.54 -5.07 11.80
CA VAL A 56 -24.82 -3.96 11.16
C VAL A 56 -24.96 -2.70 12.00
N ARG A 57 -23.88 -1.98 12.17
CA ARG A 57 -23.84 -0.65 12.80
C ARG A 57 -23.20 0.35 11.84
N GLU A 58 -23.83 1.51 11.70
CA GLU A 58 -23.25 2.65 10.99
C GLU A 58 -22.50 3.51 12.00
N LEU A 59 -21.22 3.76 11.74
CA LEU A 59 -20.33 4.54 12.57
C LEU A 59 -19.92 5.83 11.84
N ARG A 60 -19.49 6.82 12.60
CA ARG A 60 -19.01 8.11 12.06
C ARG A 60 -17.50 8.15 11.94
N GLU A 61 -16.82 7.63 12.96
CA GLU A 61 -15.36 7.70 13.13
C GLU A 61 -14.75 6.32 13.39
N LEU A 62 -13.49 6.15 12.98
CA LEU A 62 -12.74 4.91 13.21
C LEU A 62 -12.65 4.55 14.71
N GLY A 63 -12.54 5.56 15.57
CA GLY A 63 -12.43 5.37 17.02
C GLY A 63 -13.57 4.57 17.62
N GLU A 64 -14.79 4.68 17.05
CA GLU A 64 -15.96 3.96 17.50
C GLU A 64 -15.86 2.43 17.30
N LEU A 65 -14.96 1.95 16.40
CA LEU A 65 -14.70 0.51 16.24
C LEU A 65 -14.24 -0.16 17.54
N ARG A 66 -13.58 0.59 18.44
CA ARG A 66 -13.14 0.07 19.74
C ARG A 66 -14.32 -0.27 20.64
N THR A 67 -15.34 0.58 20.65
CA THR A 67 -16.56 0.37 21.48
C THR A 67 -17.44 -0.75 20.93
N VAL A 68 -17.44 -0.94 19.62
CA VAL A 68 -18.19 -2.01 18.96
C VAL A 68 -17.56 -3.40 19.22
N ARG A 69 -16.27 -3.42 19.54
CA ARG A 69 -15.49 -4.63 19.84
C ARG A 69 -15.59 -5.13 21.27
N GLU A 70 -16.43 -4.55 22.14
CA GLU A 70 -16.49 -4.97 23.54
C GLU A 70 -16.58 -6.49 23.69
N PRO A 71 -15.72 -7.09 24.54
CA PRO A 71 -15.70 -8.52 24.74
C PRO A 71 -17.03 -8.95 25.39
N GLY A 72 -17.89 -9.62 24.63
CA GLY A 72 -18.92 -10.43 25.24
C GLY A 72 -18.27 -11.57 26.01
N GLU A 73 -18.97 -12.17 27.00
CA GLU A 73 -18.46 -13.34 27.72
C GLU A 73 -17.93 -14.39 26.74
N ALA A 74 -16.67 -14.78 26.94
CA ALA A 74 -16.04 -15.81 26.10
C ALA A 74 -16.89 -17.09 26.17
N PRO A 75 -17.25 -17.72 25.02
CA PRO A 75 -17.90 -19.02 25.07
C PRO A 75 -16.99 -20.00 25.81
N GLY A 76 -17.55 -20.70 26.79
CA GLY A 76 -16.83 -21.74 27.52
C GLY A 76 -16.19 -22.76 26.57
N PRO A 77 -15.22 -23.58 27.03
CA PRO A 77 -14.55 -24.58 26.20
C PRO A 77 -15.61 -25.53 25.63
N GLY A 78 -16.00 -25.27 24.38
CA GLY A 78 -17.10 -25.96 23.70
C GLY A 78 -16.63 -27.16 22.91
N GLU A 79 -17.57 -28.02 22.56
CA GLU A 79 -17.41 -29.23 21.77
C GLU A 79 -16.58 -29.03 20.48
N PRO A 80 -15.88 -30.08 20.00
CA PRO A 80 -15.12 -29.99 18.75
C PRO A 80 -16.02 -29.58 17.59
N ALA A 81 -15.57 -28.59 16.84
CA ALA A 81 -16.33 -27.92 15.79
C ALA A 81 -16.77 -28.90 14.70
N ARG A 82 -18.08 -29.07 14.50
CA ARG A 82 -18.63 -29.70 13.29
C ARG A 82 -18.46 -28.71 12.13
N CYS A 83 -17.86 -29.16 11.04
CA CYS A 83 -17.67 -28.37 9.83
C CYS A 83 -19.01 -27.81 9.34
N GLY A 84 -19.08 -26.49 9.08
CA GLY A 84 -20.29 -25.79 8.61
C GLY A 84 -21.33 -25.44 9.67
N ALA A 85 -21.08 -25.69 10.97
CA ALA A 85 -21.97 -25.26 12.06
C ALA A 85 -21.60 -23.85 12.53
N LEU A 86 -22.61 -22.97 12.69
CA LEU A 86 -22.44 -21.63 13.27
C LEU A 86 -22.06 -21.74 14.75
N ARG A 87 -21.03 -21.02 15.15
CA ARG A 87 -20.55 -20.88 16.53
C ARG A 87 -20.65 -19.43 16.96
N ARG A 88 -21.07 -19.21 18.20
CA ARG A 88 -21.02 -17.88 18.80
C ARG A 88 -19.57 -17.46 18.99
N THR A 89 -19.26 -16.19 18.72
CA THR A 89 -17.95 -15.59 18.91
C THR A 89 -18.13 -14.21 19.54
N SER A 90 -17.09 -13.69 20.15
CA SER A 90 -17.11 -12.34 20.74
C SER A 90 -15.80 -11.62 20.43
N GLY A 91 -15.85 -10.30 20.37
CA GLY A 91 -14.69 -9.45 20.20
C GLY A 91 -14.14 -9.29 18.77
N ALA A 92 -14.69 -10.00 17.78
CA ALA A 92 -14.37 -9.79 16.37
C ALA A 92 -15.32 -8.75 15.73
N VAL A 93 -14.79 -7.89 14.85
CA VAL A 93 -15.58 -6.96 14.05
C VAL A 93 -15.08 -6.93 12.60
N LEU A 94 -16.02 -7.05 11.66
CA LEU A 94 -15.76 -6.79 10.25
C LEU A 94 -16.19 -5.35 9.95
N ALA A 95 -15.28 -4.52 9.47
CA ALA A 95 -15.54 -3.13 9.13
C ALA A 95 -15.35 -2.87 7.64
N LEU A 96 -16.19 -2.02 7.05
CA LEU A 96 -16.04 -1.48 5.70
C LEU A 96 -15.87 0.03 5.81
N LEU A 97 -14.66 0.50 5.52
CA LEU A 97 -14.26 1.90 5.61
C LEU A 97 -14.45 2.58 4.25
N PRO A 98 -15.35 3.56 4.12
CA PRO A 98 -15.47 4.33 2.89
C PRO A 98 -14.29 5.30 2.72
N PHE A 99 -14.02 5.73 1.49
CA PHE A 99 -12.91 6.65 1.19
C PHE A 99 -13.03 7.99 1.94
N ARG A 100 -14.25 8.44 2.27
CA ARG A 100 -14.46 9.67 3.05
C ARG A 100 -13.79 9.67 4.43
N GLN A 101 -13.46 8.49 5.00
CA GLN A 101 -12.76 8.44 6.31
C GLN A 101 -11.36 9.08 6.25
N ILE A 102 -10.81 9.36 5.05
CA ILE A 102 -9.56 10.11 4.91
C ILE A 102 -9.65 11.51 5.55
N THR A 103 -10.86 12.05 5.71
CA THR A 103 -11.08 13.33 6.40
C THR A 103 -10.68 13.29 7.87
N GLU A 104 -10.62 12.11 8.51
CA GLU A 104 -10.06 11.97 9.87
C GLU A 104 -8.56 12.28 9.94
N ARG A 105 -7.89 12.30 8.78
CA ARG A 105 -6.50 12.76 8.64
C ARG A 105 -6.41 14.23 8.19
N GLY A 106 -7.53 14.93 8.06
CA GLY A 106 -7.58 16.31 7.59
C GLY A 106 -7.44 16.49 6.08
N PHE A 107 -7.51 15.40 5.27
CA PHE A 107 -7.30 15.48 3.83
C PHE A 107 -8.61 15.69 3.07
N ALA A 108 -8.50 16.32 1.90
CA ALA A 108 -9.64 16.64 1.04
C ALA A 108 -10.35 15.39 0.51
N CYS A 109 -11.67 15.42 0.46
CA CYS A 109 -12.50 14.37 -0.08
C CYS A 109 -13.87 14.89 -0.52
N HIS A 110 -14.47 14.32 -1.57
CA HIS A 110 -15.89 14.46 -1.83
C HIS A 110 -16.68 13.65 -0.81
N ASP A 111 -17.51 14.31 -0.01
CA ASP A 111 -18.37 13.64 0.98
C ASP A 111 -19.65 13.10 0.31
N GLY A 112 -19.65 11.80 0.01
CA GLY A 112 -20.82 11.07 -0.48
C GLY A 112 -21.74 10.58 0.63
N LYS A 113 -21.43 10.87 1.90
CA LYS A 113 -22.17 10.47 3.11
C LYS A 113 -22.25 8.95 3.33
N GLU A 114 -21.42 8.16 2.66
CA GLU A 114 -21.32 6.72 2.92
C GLU A 114 -20.88 6.49 4.36
N PRO A 115 -21.61 5.68 5.16
CA PRO A 115 -21.22 5.40 6.54
C PRO A 115 -20.04 4.45 6.61
N LEU A 116 -19.25 4.53 7.68
CA LEU A 116 -18.39 3.45 8.10
C LEU A 116 -19.29 2.33 8.63
N LEU A 117 -19.23 1.16 8.00
CA LEU A 117 -20.04 0.01 8.38
C LEU A 117 -19.24 -0.92 9.28
N ALA A 118 -19.85 -1.34 10.38
CA ALA A 118 -19.27 -2.32 11.30
C ALA A 118 -20.24 -3.47 11.52
N VAL A 119 -19.74 -4.70 11.45
CA VAL A 119 -20.46 -5.92 11.76
C VAL A 119 -19.75 -6.59 12.94
N PRO A 120 -20.18 -6.32 14.19
CA PRO A 120 -19.75 -7.15 15.33
C PRO A 120 -20.13 -8.59 15.04
N VAL A 121 -19.15 -9.48 15.01
CA VAL A 121 -19.36 -10.87 14.63
C VAL A 121 -19.99 -11.62 15.79
N ALA A 122 -21.27 -11.97 15.65
CA ALA A 122 -22.02 -12.75 16.64
C ALA A 122 -21.83 -14.25 16.45
N GLU A 123 -21.80 -14.69 15.18
CA GLU A 123 -21.64 -16.12 14.84
C GLU A 123 -20.65 -16.28 13.68
N ARG A 124 -19.88 -17.37 13.70
CA ARG A 124 -18.90 -17.74 12.66
C ARG A 124 -19.03 -19.23 12.31
N ALA A 125 -18.85 -19.56 11.03
CA ALA A 125 -18.73 -20.93 10.57
C ALA A 125 -17.66 -21.05 9.46
N ASP A 126 -16.95 -22.16 9.44
CA ASP A 126 -16.02 -22.53 8.39
C ASP A 126 -16.69 -23.51 7.44
N ILE A 127 -16.82 -23.14 6.16
CA ILE A 127 -17.51 -23.92 5.13
C ILE A 127 -16.49 -24.35 4.08
N PRO A 128 -16.42 -25.65 3.72
CA PRO A 128 -15.55 -26.09 2.63
C PRO A 128 -15.86 -25.36 1.33
N VAL A 129 -14.83 -24.89 0.62
CA VAL A 129 -14.98 -24.21 -0.68
C VAL A 129 -15.78 -25.08 -1.67
N ALA A 130 -15.58 -26.40 -1.66
CA ALA A 130 -16.29 -27.32 -2.53
C ALA A 130 -17.82 -27.28 -2.30
N ASP A 131 -18.26 -27.20 -1.04
CA ASP A 131 -19.69 -27.13 -0.69
C ASP A 131 -20.29 -25.79 -1.12
N VAL A 132 -19.55 -24.68 -0.91
CA VAL A 132 -19.94 -23.34 -1.38
C VAL A 132 -20.11 -23.36 -2.91
N LEU A 133 -19.12 -23.84 -3.65
CA LEU A 133 -19.15 -23.90 -5.10
C LEU A 133 -20.30 -24.77 -5.62
N ALA A 134 -20.49 -25.98 -5.07
CA ALA A 134 -21.56 -26.89 -5.47
C ALA A 134 -22.95 -26.26 -5.31
N ARG A 135 -23.11 -25.34 -4.36
CA ARG A 135 -24.37 -24.67 -4.09
C ARG A 135 -24.58 -23.43 -4.91
N LEU A 136 -23.54 -22.56 -5.04
CA LEU A 136 -23.64 -21.27 -5.71
C LEU A 136 -23.63 -21.39 -7.23
N ASP A 137 -23.04 -22.46 -7.82
CA ASP A 137 -23.06 -22.71 -9.27
C ASP A 137 -24.47 -22.83 -9.87
N ARG A 138 -25.46 -23.12 -9.06
CA ARG A 138 -26.85 -23.23 -9.48
C ARG A 138 -27.57 -21.88 -9.60
N LEU A 139 -26.93 -20.80 -9.12
CA LEU A 139 -27.53 -19.47 -9.17
C LEU A 139 -27.40 -18.87 -10.58
N PRO A 140 -28.47 -18.27 -11.12
CA PRO A 140 -28.47 -17.67 -12.44
C PRO A 140 -27.52 -16.45 -12.47
N SER A 141 -26.92 -16.20 -13.63
CA SER A 141 -26.22 -14.94 -13.94
C SER A 141 -27.04 -14.09 -14.89
N GLY A 142 -27.04 -12.80 -14.68
CA GLY A 142 -27.74 -11.86 -15.55
C GLY A 142 -26.88 -11.47 -16.75
N GLY A 143 -27.53 -11.25 -17.91
CA GLY A 143 -26.90 -10.78 -19.16
C GLY A 143 -27.16 -9.29 -19.44
N ALA A 144 -27.03 -8.41 -18.47
CA ALA A 144 -27.23 -6.98 -18.65
C ALA A 144 -25.98 -6.31 -19.27
N GLU A 145 -26.18 -5.18 -19.95
CA GLU A 145 -25.09 -4.33 -20.40
C GLU A 145 -24.61 -3.41 -19.26
N ALA A 146 -23.30 -3.18 -19.24
CA ALA A 146 -22.62 -2.29 -18.30
C ALA A 146 -22.00 -1.12 -19.06
N ALA A 147 -22.08 0.06 -18.52
CA ALA A 147 -21.51 1.26 -19.11
C ALA A 147 -20.67 2.05 -18.10
N PHE A 148 -19.56 2.63 -18.57
CA PHE A 148 -18.79 3.59 -17.79
C PHE A 148 -19.47 4.97 -17.81
N ASP A 149 -19.40 5.67 -16.68
CA ASP A 149 -19.80 7.08 -16.54
C ASP A 149 -18.95 8.03 -17.42
N LEU A 150 -17.70 7.65 -17.68
CA LEU A 150 -16.78 8.27 -18.61
C LEU A 150 -16.36 7.25 -19.66
N ASN A 151 -16.71 7.46 -20.92
CA ASN A 151 -16.17 6.66 -22.02
C ASN A 151 -14.65 6.85 -22.13
N ASP A 152 -13.97 5.99 -22.90
CA ASP A 152 -12.51 5.99 -23.02
C ASP A 152 -11.94 7.35 -23.44
N GLY A 153 -12.56 8.03 -24.41
CA GLY A 153 -12.11 9.34 -24.89
C GLY A 153 -12.25 10.43 -23.84
N ALA A 154 -13.35 10.42 -23.06
CA ALA A 154 -13.55 11.37 -21.97
C ALA A 154 -12.58 11.10 -20.81
N TYR A 155 -12.36 9.83 -20.45
CA TYR A 155 -11.41 9.45 -19.44
C TYR A 155 -9.97 9.80 -19.83
N ALA A 156 -9.56 9.53 -21.08
CA ALA A 156 -8.25 9.89 -21.60
C ALA A 156 -7.99 11.42 -21.56
N LYS A 157 -9.04 12.24 -21.78
CA LYS A 157 -8.93 13.71 -21.60
C LYS A 157 -8.69 14.09 -20.15
N CYS A 158 -9.37 13.44 -19.20
CA CYS A 158 -9.14 13.68 -17.77
C CYS A 158 -7.73 13.24 -17.35
N VAL A 159 -7.25 12.09 -17.83
CA VAL A 159 -5.87 11.60 -17.61
C VAL A 159 -4.86 12.66 -18.08
N ARG A 160 -5.01 13.15 -19.33
CA ARG A 160 -4.10 14.19 -19.87
C ARG A 160 -4.09 15.44 -19.00
N ARG A 161 -5.27 15.89 -18.57
CA ARG A 161 -5.38 17.06 -17.69
C ARG A 161 -4.62 16.87 -16.37
N VAL A 162 -4.77 15.71 -15.72
CA VAL A 162 -4.05 15.41 -14.47
C VAL A 162 -2.53 15.38 -14.70
N ILE A 163 -2.08 14.84 -15.84
CA ILE A 163 -0.64 14.83 -16.18
C ILE A 163 -0.15 16.25 -16.36
N ASP A 164 -0.83 17.06 -17.18
CA ASP A 164 -0.37 18.40 -17.56
C ASP A 164 -0.50 19.42 -16.41
N GLU A 165 -1.61 19.38 -15.66
CA GLU A 165 -1.91 20.39 -14.63
C GLU A 165 -1.34 20.04 -13.26
N GLU A 166 -1.13 18.75 -12.95
CA GLU A 166 -0.75 18.33 -11.60
C GLU A 166 0.65 17.66 -11.57
N ILE A 167 0.90 16.64 -12.39
CA ILE A 167 2.16 15.89 -12.34
C ILE A 167 3.32 16.72 -12.92
N VAL A 168 3.10 17.35 -14.07
CA VAL A 168 4.13 18.18 -14.73
C VAL A 168 4.46 19.40 -13.87
N THR A 169 3.47 19.97 -13.19
CA THR A 169 3.66 21.12 -12.29
C THR A 169 4.23 20.76 -10.93
N GLY A 170 4.33 19.44 -10.60
CA GLY A 170 4.98 18.94 -9.39
C GLY A 170 4.07 18.81 -8.18
N ALA A 171 2.76 18.75 -8.39
CA ALA A 171 1.83 18.46 -7.29
C ALA A 171 2.07 17.09 -6.65
N GLY A 172 2.66 16.13 -7.40
CA GLY A 172 3.04 14.83 -6.87
C GLY A 172 3.79 13.98 -7.89
N ALA A 173 4.18 12.80 -7.44
CA ALA A 173 4.91 11.81 -8.24
C ALA A 173 3.95 10.99 -9.12
N ASN A 174 2.82 10.57 -8.54
CA ASN A 174 1.77 9.80 -9.19
C ASN A 174 0.41 10.09 -8.57
N PHE A 175 -0.65 9.92 -9.38
CA PHE A 175 -2.04 10.01 -8.91
C PHE A 175 -2.89 8.91 -9.52
N VAL A 176 -3.85 8.37 -8.75
CA VAL A 176 -4.82 7.40 -9.26
C VAL A 176 -6.10 8.12 -9.61
N LEU A 177 -6.49 8.05 -10.89
CA LEU A 177 -7.75 8.59 -11.38
C LEU A 177 -8.74 7.46 -11.62
N ALA A 178 -9.94 7.57 -11.06
CA ALA A 178 -10.98 6.56 -11.18
C ALA A 178 -12.11 6.96 -12.14
N ARG A 179 -12.81 5.93 -12.65
CA ARG A 179 -14.12 6.03 -13.29
C ARG A 179 -15.00 4.87 -12.85
N THR A 180 -16.31 5.02 -12.96
CA THR A 180 -17.27 4.06 -12.44
C THR A 180 -18.07 3.41 -13.56
N LEU A 181 -18.13 2.08 -13.53
CA LEU A 181 -18.99 1.28 -14.38
C LEU A 181 -20.27 0.97 -13.62
N SER A 182 -21.42 1.08 -14.30
CA SER A 182 -22.73 0.76 -13.72
C SER A 182 -23.49 -0.23 -14.61
N ALA A 183 -24.26 -1.10 -13.96
CA ALA A 183 -25.16 -2.05 -14.63
C ALA A 183 -26.38 -2.32 -13.74
N GLN A 184 -27.51 -2.68 -14.38
CA GLN A 184 -28.69 -3.15 -13.64
C GLN A 184 -28.69 -4.68 -13.59
N LEU A 185 -28.63 -5.26 -12.39
CA LEU A 185 -28.71 -6.70 -12.19
C LEU A 185 -30.17 -7.15 -12.06
N PRO A 186 -30.53 -8.30 -12.63
CA PRO A 186 -31.84 -8.90 -12.41
C PRO A 186 -31.93 -9.58 -11.05
N GLY A 187 -33.12 -9.63 -10.49
CA GLY A 187 -33.43 -10.37 -9.27
C GLY A 187 -32.94 -9.70 -7.98
N ARG A 188 -32.67 -10.50 -6.96
CA ARG A 188 -32.30 -10.01 -5.63
C ARG A 188 -30.79 -9.74 -5.56
N PRO A 189 -30.37 -8.56 -5.05
CA PRO A 189 -28.96 -8.17 -5.01
C PRO A 189 -28.02 -9.21 -4.35
N HIS A 190 -28.41 -9.76 -3.20
CA HIS A 190 -27.57 -10.74 -2.48
C HIS A 190 -27.42 -12.07 -3.26
N LEU A 191 -28.44 -12.52 -4.00
CA LEU A 191 -28.33 -13.75 -4.82
C LEU A 191 -27.42 -13.55 -6.01
N SER A 192 -27.50 -12.40 -6.68
CA SER A 192 -26.57 -12.01 -7.76
C SER A 192 -25.14 -11.93 -7.23
N ALA A 193 -24.93 -11.32 -6.06
CA ALA A 193 -23.62 -11.24 -5.42
C ALA A 193 -23.07 -12.63 -5.02
N LEU A 194 -23.90 -13.53 -4.51
CA LEU A 194 -23.52 -14.91 -4.19
C LEU A 194 -23.12 -15.68 -5.47
N ALA A 195 -23.87 -15.51 -6.57
CA ALA A 195 -23.50 -16.08 -7.87
C ALA A 195 -22.13 -15.57 -8.37
N MET A 196 -21.89 -14.26 -8.25
CA MET A 196 -20.60 -13.65 -8.56
C MET A 196 -19.48 -14.22 -7.66
N PHE A 197 -19.72 -14.28 -6.36
CA PHE A 197 -18.76 -14.83 -5.40
C PHE A 197 -18.32 -16.26 -5.77
N GLY A 198 -19.27 -17.14 -6.09
CA GLY A 198 -18.96 -18.52 -6.54
C GLY A 198 -18.04 -18.57 -7.77
N ARG A 199 -18.19 -17.62 -8.71
CA ARG A 199 -17.30 -17.54 -9.89
C ARG A 199 -15.95 -16.91 -9.56
N LEU A 200 -15.92 -15.90 -8.69
CA LEU A 200 -14.70 -15.23 -8.24
C LEU A 200 -13.80 -16.18 -7.43
N LEU A 201 -14.36 -17.12 -6.66
CA LEU A 201 -13.60 -18.14 -5.95
C LEU A 201 -12.73 -19.04 -6.86
N ARG A 202 -13.07 -19.11 -8.17
CA ARG A 202 -12.29 -19.87 -9.15
C ARG A 202 -11.17 -19.07 -9.79
N GLN A 203 -11.16 -17.75 -9.59
CA GLN A 203 -10.13 -16.88 -10.15
C GLN A 203 -8.88 -16.88 -9.25
N PRO A 204 -7.67 -16.99 -9.82
CA PRO A 204 -6.43 -16.95 -9.05
C PRO A 204 -6.06 -15.53 -8.62
N GLY A 205 -5.19 -15.42 -7.60
CA GLY A 205 -4.45 -14.19 -7.28
C GLY A 205 -5.16 -13.20 -6.34
N ALA A 206 -6.38 -13.49 -5.88
CA ALA A 206 -7.03 -12.65 -4.88
C ALA A 206 -6.37 -12.83 -3.49
N TYR A 207 -6.18 -11.72 -2.78
CA TYR A 207 -5.86 -11.72 -1.36
C TYR A 207 -7.11 -12.04 -0.54
N TRP A 208 -8.22 -11.34 -0.82
CA TRP A 208 -9.56 -11.67 -0.33
C TRP A 208 -10.52 -11.84 -1.51
N THR A 209 -11.34 -12.89 -1.46
CA THR A 209 -12.60 -12.95 -2.21
C THR A 209 -13.74 -12.93 -1.20
N PHE A 210 -14.68 -12.03 -1.39
CA PHE A 210 -15.70 -11.80 -0.37
C PHE A 210 -17.05 -11.39 -0.95
N VAL A 211 -18.10 -11.63 -0.17
CA VAL A 211 -19.39 -10.97 -0.26
C VAL A 211 -19.79 -10.50 1.14
N VAL A 212 -20.22 -9.24 1.27
CA VAL A 212 -20.78 -8.67 2.51
C VAL A 212 -22.15 -8.09 2.17
N HIS A 213 -23.17 -8.61 2.84
CA HIS A 213 -24.55 -8.13 2.74
C HIS A 213 -24.98 -7.51 4.06
N THR A 214 -25.40 -6.25 4.03
CA THR A 214 -25.79 -5.50 5.24
C THR A 214 -27.28 -5.41 5.44
N GLY A 215 -28.07 -6.00 4.54
CA GLY A 215 -29.52 -5.84 4.45
C GLY A 215 -29.90 -4.85 3.35
N ASP A 216 -29.33 -3.66 3.36
CA ASP A 216 -29.59 -2.60 2.39
C ASP A 216 -28.49 -2.42 1.32
N ARG A 217 -27.29 -2.91 1.57
CA ARG A 217 -26.14 -2.83 0.65
C ARG A 217 -25.50 -4.20 0.49
N THR A 218 -24.95 -4.47 -0.69
CA THR A 218 -24.21 -5.70 -0.94
C THR A 218 -22.90 -5.38 -1.63
N PHE A 219 -21.80 -5.90 -1.09
CA PHE A 219 -20.47 -5.78 -1.64
C PHE A 219 -19.99 -7.16 -2.07
N VAL A 220 -19.40 -7.27 -3.26
CA VAL A 220 -18.80 -8.51 -3.74
C VAL A 220 -17.52 -8.18 -4.51
N GLY A 221 -16.43 -8.89 -4.20
CA GLY A 221 -15.15 -8.60 -4.82
C GLY A 221 -14.13 -9.71 -4.69
N ALA A 222 -13.06 -9.57 -5.50
CA ALA A 222 -11.86 -10.39 -5.45
C ALA A 222 -10.65 -9.45 -5.52
N THR A 223 -10.29 -8.87 -4.37
CA THR A 223 -9.22 -7.89 -4.27
C THR A 223 -7.86 -8.59 -4.20
N PRO A 224 -6.88 -8.15 -5.02
CA PRO A 224 -5.54 -8.72 -4.96
C PRO A 224 -4.68 -8.17 -3.81
N GLU A 225 -5.09 -7.07 -3.18
CA GLU A 225 -4.20 -6.23 -2.40
C GLU A 225 -4.55 -6.22 -0.91
N ARG A 226 -3.58 -6.63 -0.09
CA ARG A 226 -3.60 -6.41 1.37
C ARG A 226 -3.39 -4.93 1.62
N HIS A 227 -4.25 -4.32 2.45
CA HIS A 227 -3.98 -2.97 2.94
C HIS A 227 -2.92 -3.03 4.04
N VAL A 228 -3.26 -3.54 5.20
CA VAL A 228 -2.33 -3.83 6.30
C VAL A 228 -2.86 -5.00 7.11
N CYS A 229 -1.97 -5.88 7.56
CA CYS A 229 -2.33 -6.86 8.58
C CYS A 229 -1.43 -6.71 9.81
N LEU A 230 -1.98 -7.07 10.98
CA LEU A 230 -1.25 -7.22 12.24
C LEU A 230 -1.48 -8.64 12.75
N HIS A 231 -0.42 -9.41 12.87
CA HIS A 231 -0.48 -10.74 13.44
C HIS A 231 0.77 -11.01 14.28
N ALA A 232 0.56 -11.51 15.49
CA ALA A 232 1.65 -11.84 16.42
C ALA A 232 2.65 -10.68 16.66
N GLY A 233 2.16 -9.41 16.65
CA GLY A 233 3.00 -8.22 16.82
C GLY A 233 3.79 -7.82 15.56
N ARG A 234 3.45 -8.35 14.38
CA ARG A 234 4.03 -7.97 13.08
C ARG A 234 2.98 -7.31 12.21
N ALA A 235 3.27 -6.09 11.78
CA ALA A 235 2.49 -5.40 10.75
C ALA A 235 3.08 -5.70 9.37
N VAL A 236 2.21 -5.92 8.37
CA VAL A 236 2.61 -6.17 6.98
C VAL A 236 1.71 -5.39 6.04
N MET A 237 2.30 -4.60 5.14
CA MET A 237 1.63 -3.99 3.98
C MET A 237 2.10 -4.68 2.69
N ASN A 238 1.31 -4.56 1.63
CA ASN A 238 1.60 -5.25 0.37
C ASN A 238 1.30 -4.35 -0.83
N PRO A 239 2.17 -3.36 -1.13
CA PRO A 239 2.01 -2.52 -2.30
C PRO A 239 2.06 -3.34 -3.59
N VAL A 240 1.02 -3.18 -4.39
CA VAL A 240 0.86 -3.82 -5.71
C VAL A 240 0.85 -2.73 -6.77
N SER A 241 1.79 -2.78 -7.72
CA SER A 241 1.89 -1.77 -8.78
C SER A 241 2.32 -2.37 -10.12
N GLY A 242 2.02 -1.65 -11.19
CA GLY A 242 2.24 -2.08 -12.56
C GLY A 242 1.24 -3.12 -13.03
N THR A 243 0.95 -3.14 -14.33
CA THR A 243 -0.07 -4.05 -14.89
C THR A 243 0.39 -4.66 -16.20
N TYR A 244 0.79 -5.94 -16.16
CA TYR A 244 0.97 -6.74 -17.36
C TYR A 244 -0.36 -7.38 -17.78
N ARG A 245 -0.96 -6.91 -18.87
CA ARG A 245 -2.20 -7.46 -19.44
C ARG A 245 -1.89 -8.73 -20.23
N HIS A 246 -2.51 -9.84 -19.87
CA HIS A 246 -2.29 -11.09 -20.57
C HIS A 246 -2.94 -11.04 -21.97
N PRO A 247 -2.28 -11.54 -23.03
CA PRO A 247 -2.91 -11.86 -24.28
C PRO A 247 -4.06 -12.88 -24.10
N SER A 248 -4.94 -12.99 -25.08
CA SER A 248 -6.04 -13.98 -25.05
C SER A 248 -5.55 -15.43 -24.92
N THR A 249 -4.31 -15.68 -25.35
CA THR A 249 -3.60 -16.98 -25.25
C THR A 249 -3.07 -17.28 -23.84
N GLY A 250 -3.15 -16.30 -22.90
CA GLY A 250 -2.58 -16.35 -21.57
C GLY A 250 -1.25 -15.59 -21.45
N PRO A 251 -0.63 -15.58 -20.26
CA PRO A 251 0.61 -14.85 -20.04
C PRO A 251 1.78 -15.47 -20.83
N GLU A 252 2.55 -14.61 -21.48
CA GLU A 252 3.71 -14.98 -22.30
C GLU A 252 5.02 -14.48 -21.66
N LEU A 253 6.08 -15.31 -21.73
CA LEU A 253 7.37 -14.99 -21.11
C LEU A 253 8.00 -13.73 -21.69
N SER A 254 7.95 -13.53 -23.02
CA SER A 254 8.52 -12.34 -23.69
C SER A 254 7.84 -11.08 -23.21
N GLY A 255 6.50 -10.99 -23.31
CA GLY A 255 5.75 -9.83 -22.88
C GLY A 255 5.87 -9.54 -21.39
N LEU A 256 5.99 -10.58 -20.54
CA LEU A 256 6.26 -10.40 -19.13
C LEU A 256 7.65 -9.82 -18.86
N LEU A 257 8.69 -10.28 -19.59
CA LEU A 257 10.04 -9.74 -19.45
C LEU A 257 10.13 -8.29 -19.95
N ASP A 258 9.42 -7.93 -21.02
CA ASP A 258 9.33 -6.55 -21.52
C ASP A 258 8.68 -5.64 -20.46
N PHE A 259 7.55 -6.07 -19.88
CA PHE A 259 6.90 -5.39 -18.75
C PHE A 259 7.84 -5.22 -17.54
N LEU A 260 8.60 -6.26 -17.17
CA LEU A 260 9.55 -6.17 -16.06
C LEU A 260 10.75 -5.26 -16.35
N ALA A 261 11.07 -5.02 -17.62
CA ALA A 261 12.11 -4.10 -18.06
C ALA A 261 11.60 -2.66 -18.28
N ASP A 262 10.29 -2.44 -18.28
CA ASP A 262 9.70 -1.13 -18.50
C ASP A 262 10.02 -0.17 -17.36
N ARG A 263 10.51 1.03 -17.75
CA ARG A 263 10.94 2.06 -16.79
C ARG A 263 9.76 2.69 -16.05
N LYS A 264 8.65 2.95 -16.77
CA LYS A 264 7.43 3.52 -16.15
C LYS A 264 6.94 2.61 -15.01
N GLU A 265 6.87 1.31 -15.28
CA GLU A 265 6.39 0.31 -14.33
C GLU A 265 7.34 0.15 -13.12
N THR A 266 8.65 0.36 -13.34
CA THR A 266 9.65 0.32 -12.27
C THR A 266 9.57 1.58 -11.39
N ASP A 267 9.47 2.76 -12.01
CA ASP A 267 9.36 4.04 -11.31
C ASP A 267 8.08 4.09 -10.49
N GLU A 268 6.93 3.65 -11.05
CA GLU A 268 5.64 3.58 -10.37
C GLU A 268 5.73 2.73 -9.08
N LEU A 269 6.27 1.51 -9.19
CA LEU A 269 6.41 0.64 -8.03
C LEU A 269 7.31 1.24 -6.94
N SER A 270 8.41 1.88 -7.32
CA SER A 270 9.34 2.50 -6.38
C SER A 270 8.71 3.67 -5.61
N MET A 271 7.87 4.47 -6.28
CA MET A 271 7.16 5.60 -5.66
C MET A 271 6.14 5.13 -4.62
N VAL A 272 5.33 4.10 -4.94
CA VAL A 272 4.34 3.58 -3.99
C VAL A 272 5.01 2.89 -2.80
N VAL A 273 6.13 2.20 -3.02
CA VAL A 273 6.93 1.58 -1.93
C VAL A 273 7.46 2.63 -0.97
N ASP A 274 8.00 3.74 -1.48
CA ASP A 274 8.52 4.81 -0.61
C ASP A 274 7.40 5.45 0.24
N GLU A 275 6.21 5.67 -0.36
CA GLU A 275 5.05 6.19 0.36
C GLU A 275 4.54 5.21 1.42
N GLU A 276 4.47 3.91 1.13
CA GLU A 276 4.06 2.91 2.13
C GLU A 276 5.11 2.68 3.21
N LEU A 277 6.41 2.82 2.91
CA LEU A 277 7.46 2.82 3.94
C LEU A 277 7.28 3.97 4.94
N LYS A 278 6.84 5.16 4.48
CA LYS A 278 6.49 6.27 5.38
C LYS A 278 5.32 5.90 6.30
N MET A 279 4.29 5.21 5.77
CA MET A 279 3.18 4.72 6.59
C MET A 279 3.65 3.66 7.60
N MET A 280 4.49 2.72 7.17
CA MET A 280 5.07 1.71 8.05
C MET A 280 5.97 2.33 9.13
N ALA A 281 6.71 3.39 8.82
CA ALA A 281 7.49 4.12 9.80
C ALA A 281 6.64 4.77 10.91
N ALA A 282 5.37 5.10 10.61
CA ALA A 282 4.43 5.63 11.60
C ALA A 282 3.87 4.54 12.54
N VAL A 283 3.82 3.28 12.12
CA VAL A 283 3.24 2.18 12.90
C VAL A 283 4.26 1.16 13.42
N CYS A 284 5.46 1.14 12.86
CA CYS A 284 6.56 0.26 13.25
C CYS A 284 7.74 1.11 13.76
N PRO A 285 7.93 1.27 15.08
CA PRO A 285 8.95 2.15 15.65
C PRO A 285 10.38 1.82 15.20
N ASP A 286 10.68 0.54 15.00
CA ASP A 286 12.01 0.08 14.57
C ASP A 286 12.15 -0.01 13.04
N GLY A 287 11.12 0.44 12.30
CA GLY A 287 11.06 0.42 10.85
C GLY A 287 10.48 -0.85 10.27
N ALA A 288 10.35 -0.82 8.95
CA ALA A 288 9.86 -1.94 8.15
C ALA A 288 10.94 -2.41 7.18
N ARG A 289 10.85 -3.68 6.81
CA ARG A 289 11.70 -4.35 5.86
C ARG A 289 10.97 -4.55 4.54
N LEU A 290 11.67 -4.32 3.44
CA LEU A 290 11.18 -4.54 2.09
C LEU A 290 11.58 -5.94 1.59
N ARG A 291 10.61 -6.78 1.24
CA ARG A 291 10.81 -8.09 0.62
C ARG A 291 10.19 -8.14 -0.76
N GLY A 292 10.88 -8.73 -1.70
CA GLY A 292 10.46 -8.87 -3.09
C GLY A 292 11.45 -8.26 -4.07
N PRO A 293 11.02 -7.78 -5.25
CA PRO A 293 9.62 -7.83 -5.69
C PRO A 293 9.19 -9.24 -6.09
N TYR A 294 7.90 -9.48 -6.01
CA TYR A 294 7.26 -10.72 -6.44
C TYR A 294 6.34 -10.47 -7.64
N LEU A 295 6.01 -11.53 -8.38
CA LEU A 295 5.01 -11.49 -9.44
C LEU A 295 3.68 -12.05 -8.91
N LYS A 296 2.64 -11.21 -8.91
CA LYS A 296 1.28 -11.59 -8.56
C LYS A 296 0.46 -11.84 -9.81
N THR A 297 0.20 -13.11 -10.11
CA THR A 297 -0.55 -13.50 -11.30
C THR A 297 -2.03 -13.67 -10.98
N MET A 298 -2.87 -12.97 -11.74
CA MET A 298 -4.33 -13.07 -11.71
C MET A 298 -4.86 -13.71 -13.01
N ALA A 299 -6.18 -13.85 -13.16
CA ALA A 299 -6.78 -14.53 -14.30
C ALA A 299 -6.44 -13.89 -15.66
N ARG A 300 -6.42 -12.55 -15.75
CA ARG A 300 -6.27 -11.79 -17.00
C ARG A 300 -5.08 -10.83 -17.03
N LEU A 301 -4.37 -10.72 -15.94
CA LEU A 301 -3.25 -9.79 -15.80
C LEU A 301 -2.28 -10.27 -14.71
N SER A 302 -1.07 -9.69 -14.68
CA SER A 302 -0.12 -9.84 -13.58
C SER A 302 0.34 -8.47 -13.10
N HIS A 303 0.62 -8.39 -11.79
CA HIS A 303 1.21 -7.23 -11.14
C HIS A 303 2.58 -7.57 -10.57
N THR A 304 3.35 -6.55 -10.22
CA THR A 304 4.48 -6.69 -9.30
C THR A 304 4.08 -6.23 -7.91
N GLU A 305 4.64 -6.86 -6.87
CA GLU A 305 4.33 -6.53 -5.47
C GLU A 305 5.57 -6.59 -4.60
N TYR A 306 5.58 -5.79 -3.53
CA TYR A 306 6.49 -5.96 -2.41
C TYR A 306 5.72 -6.33 -1.15
N LEU A 307 6.42 -6.82 -0.13
CA LEU A 307 5.94 -6.93 1.24
C LEU A 307 6.77 -6.00 2.12
N LEU A 308 6.11 -5.17 2.91
CA LEU A 308 6.73 -4.32 3.92
C LEU A 308 6.36 -4.88 5.29
N GLU A 309 7.36 -5.37 6.04
CA GLU A 309 7.14 -6.08 7.30
C GLU A 309 7.88 -5.38 8.44
N GLY A 310 7.19 -5.09 9.54
CA GLY A 310 7.79 -4.49 10.73
C GLY A 310 7.13 -4.95 12.03
N ALA A 311 7.82 -4.80 13.16
CA ALA A 311 7.23 -5.02 14.47
C ALA A 311 6.31 -3.84 14.86
N SER A 312 5.13 -4.15 15.41
CA SER A 312 4.18 -3.15 15.89
C SER A 312 3.40 -3.68 17.08
N ASP A 313 3.28 -2.85 18.09
CA ASP A 313 2.47 -3.05 19.30
C ASP A 313 1.25 -2.11 19.35
N ARG A 314 1.01 -1.40 18.24
CA ARG A 314 -0.09 -0.44 18.14
C ARG A 314 -1.45 -1.11 18.05
N ASP A 315 -2.45 -0.43 18.57
CA ASP A 315 -3.86 -0.79 18.41
C ASP A 315 -4.25 -0.88 16.91
N PRO A 316 -5.04 -1.89 16.49
CA PRO A 316 -5.47 -2.06 15.11
C PRO A 316 -6.17 -0.84 14.49
N VAL A 317 -6.96 -0.10 15.28
CA VAL A 317 -7.66 1.11 14.80
C VAL A 317 -6.68 2.25 14.54
N ASP A 318 -5.62 2.38 15.37
CA ASP A 318 -4.56 3.36 15.15
C ASP A 318 -3.70 3.00 13.96
N ILE A 319 -3.45 1.70 13.73
CA ILE A 319 -2.78 1.21 12.51
C ILE A 319 -3.60 1.59 11.28
N LEU A 320 -4.90 1.28 11.27
CA LEU A 320 -5.79 1.65 10.16
C LEU A 320 -5.79 3.17 9.91
N ARG A 321 -5.91 4.00 10.96
CA ARG A 321 -5.89 5.46 10.83
C ARG A 321 -4.58 5.97 10.24
N ALA A 322 -3.44 5.43 10.66
CA ALA A 322 -2.12 5.85 10.20
C ALA A 322 -1.84 5.44 8.74
N THR A 323 -2.43 4.33 8.27
CA THR A 323 -2.14 3.74 6.96
C THR A 323 -3.23 3.96 5.90
N MET A 324 -4.40 4.53 6.25
CA MET A 324 -5.45 4.80 5.27
C MET A 324 -5.17 6.09 4.49
N PHE A 325 -5.34 6.13 3.18
CA PHE A 325 -5.54 4.99 2.31
C PHE A 325 -4.30 4.80 1.46
N ALA A 326 -4.13 3.57 0.96
CA ALA A 326 -2.91 3.18 0.26
C ALA A 326 -2.59 4.07 -0.95
N PRO A 327 -1.31 4.40 -1.19
CA PRO A 327 -0.87 5.21 -2.32
C PRO A 327 -1.10 4.53 -3.67
N THR A 328 -1.16 3.21 -3.68
CA THR A 328 -1.52 2.39 -4.86
C THR A 328 -2.92 2.68 -5.41
N VAL A 329 -3.80 3.28 -4.60
CA VAL A 329 -5.18 3.66 -4.98
C VAL A 329 -5.46 5.15 -4.84
N THR A 330 -4.49 5.94 -4.37
CA THR A 330 -4.60 7.39 -4.20
C THR A 330 -3.52 8.14 -4.96
N GLY A 331 -2.26 7.92 -4.63
CA GLY A 331 -1.08 8.58 -5.19
C GLY A 331 -0.14 9.10 -4.11
N SER A 332 0.93 9.77 -4.55
CA SER A 332 2.00 10.28 -3.68
C SER A 332 2.39 11.73 -4.05
N PRO A 333 2.51 12.64 -3.08
CA PRO A 333 2.18 12.54 -1.66
C PRO A 333 0.67 12.40 -1.42
N LEU A 334 0.28 11.66 -0.38
CA LEU A 334 -1.11 11.29 -0.13
C LEU A 334 -2.05 12.50 0.01
N GLU A 335 -1.66 13.54 0.73
CA GLU A 335 -2.46 14.76 0.88
C GLU A 335 -2.75 15.43 -0.46
N ASN A 336 -1.73 15.59 -1.31
CA ASN A 336 -1.89 16.16 -2.64
C ASN A 336 -2.74 15.27 -3.54
N ALA A 337 -2.57 13.93 -3.44
CA ALA A 337 -3.39 12.98 -4.16
C ALA A 337 -4.87 13.13 -3.81
N CYS A 338 -5.20 13.31 -2.54
CA CYS A 338 -6.58 13.57 -2.11
C CYS A 338 -7.15 14.87 -2.70
N ARG A 339 -6.35 15.94 -2.79
CA ARG A 339 -6.75 17.19 -3.44
C ARG A 339 -6.97 17.03 -4.95
N VAL A 340 -6.09 16.30 -5.62
CA VAL A 340 -6.19 16.00 -7.07
C VAL A 340 -7.43 15.16 -7.36
N ILE A 341 -7.68 14.12 -6.57
CA ILE A 341 -8.88 13.30 -6.65
C ILE A 341 -10.14 14.19 -6.51
N ALA A 342 -10.20 15.03 -5.48
CA ALA A 342 -11.34 15.91 -5.24
C ALA A 342 -11.53 16.95 -6.36
N ARG A 343 -10.48 17.36 -7.08
CA ARG A 343 -10.54 18.33 -8.17
C ARG A 343 -10.97 17.69 -9.50
N HIS A 344 -10.49 16.48 -9.79
CA HIS A 344 -10.61 15.89 -11.14
C HIS A 344 -11.66 14.78 -11.26
N GLU A 345 -12.07 14.16 -10.15
CA GLU A 345 -13.18 13.19 -10.15
C GLU A 345 -14.53 13.91 -9.93
N ARG A 346 -15.59 13.34 -10.51
CA ARG A 346 -16.91 14.00 -10.53
C ARG A 346 -17.72 13.88 -9.24
N GLY A 347 -17.28 13.05 -8.30
CA GLY A 347 -18.03 12.78 -7.07
C GLY A 347 -17.31 11.88 -6.09
N SER A 348 -18.04 11.42 -5.08
CA SER A 348 -17.50 10.52 -4.07
C SER A 348 -17.05 9.18 -4.65
N ARG A 349 -15.94 8.67 -4.15
CA ARG A 349 -15.48 7.31 -4.42
C ARG A 349 -16.31 6.24 -3.69
N GLY A 350 -17.16 6.64 -2.77
CA GLY A 350 -17.90 5.70 -1.93
C GLY A 350 -16.95 4.80 -1.15
N TYR A 351 -17.09 3.49 -1.35
CA TYR A 351 -16.19 2.50 -0.77
C TYR A 351 -15.01 2.13 -1.66
N TYR A 352 -14.95 2.56 -2.91
CA TYR A 352 -13.78 2.35 -3.77
C TYR A 352 -12.56 3.04 -3.18
N SER A 353 -11.40 2.37 -3.20
CA SER A 353 -10.16 2.79 -2.52
C SER A 353 -10.23 2.80 -0.99
N GLY A 354 -11.38 2.42 -0.43
CA GLY A 354 -11.55 2.20 1.00
C GLY A 354 -10.97 0.86 1.44
N VAL A 355 -11.33 0.41 2.64
CA VAL A 355 -10.76 -0.79 3.26
C VAL A 355 -11.85 -1.68 3.83
N ALA A 356 -11.76 -3.00 3.58
CA ALA A 356 -12.43 -4.01 4.38
C ALA A 356 -11.46 -4.52 5.43
N ALA A 357 -11.82 -4.49 6.72
CA ALA A 357 -10.95 -4.86 7.83
C ALA A 357 -11.65 -5.84 8.78
N LEU A 358 -11.02 -6.96 9.05
CA LEU A 358 -11.41 -7.87 10.12
C LEU A 358 -10.44 -7.67 11.29
N ILE A 359 -10.96 -7.14 12.39
CA ILE A 359 -10.25 -7.00 13.66
C ILE A 359 -10.73 -8.10 14.58
N ASP A 360 -9.79 -8.85 15.17
CA ASP A 360 -10.08 -10.03 15.99
C ASP A 360 -9.02 -10.15 17.09
N THR A 361 -9.04 -11.22 17.86
CA THR A 361 -7.98 -11.59 18.80
C THR A 361 -7.44 -12.97 18.47
N ASP A 362 -6.13 -13.19 18.63
CA ASP A 362 -5.52 -14.51 18.47
C ASP A 362 -5.82 -15.40 19.70
N GLY A 363 -5.48 -16.70 19.60
CA GLY A 363 -5.65 -17.64 20.69
C GLY A 363 -4.88 -17.30 21.99
N ARG A 364 -4.08 -16.23 22.00
CA ARG A 364 -3.36 -15.69 23.15
C ARG A 364 -3.94 -14.37 23.65
N GLY A 365 -5.08 -13.94 23.11
CA GLY A 365 -5.75 -12.70 23.47
C GLY A 365 -5.08 -11.44 22.91
N ARG A 366 -4.15 -11.55 21.95
CA ARG A 366 -3.53 -10.39 21.29
C ARG A 366 -4.38 -9.97 20.11
N ASP A 367 -4.49 -8.66 19.92
CA ASP A 367 -5.18 -8.10 18.78
C ASP A 367 -4.57 -8.53 17.46
N THR A 368 -5.44 -8.81 16.51
CA THR A 368 -5.11 -9.09 15.13
C THR A 368 -5.89 -8.18 14.20
N LEU A 369 -5.29 -7.84 13.08
CA LEU A 369 -5.90 -7.09 12.00
C LEU A 369 -5.60 -7.81 10.69
N ASP A 370 -6.62 -8.06 9.89
CA ASP A 370 -6.47 -8.49 8.51
C ASP A 370 -7.33 -7.58 7.64
N SER A 371 -6.72 -6.84 6.71
CA SER A 371 -7.46 -5.87 5.92
C SER A 371 -7.06 -5.86 4.45
N ALA A 372 -8.04 -5.58 3.61
CA ALA A 372 -7.91 -5.58 2.15
C ALA A 372 -8.44 -4.28 1.56
N ILE A 373 -7.79 -3.78 0.51
CA ILE A 373 -8.23 -2.59 -0.21
C ILE A 373 -9.48 -2.92 -1.02
N LEU A 374 -10.50 -2.06 -0.94
CA LEU A 374 -11.74 -2.21 -1.70
C LEU A 374 -11.57 -1.77 -3.16
N ILE A 375 -10.80 -2.56 -3.89
CA ILE A 375 -10.67 -2.55 -5.36
C ILE A 375 -11.15 -3.87 -5.93
N ARG A 376 -11.45 -3.94 -7.23
CA ARG A 376 -12.05 -5.13 -7.84
C ARG A 376 -13.28 -5.59 -7.03
N THR A 377 -14.06 -4.60 -6.57
CA THR A 377 -15.21 -4.76 -5.69
C THR A 377 -16.38 -4.01 -6.28
N ALA A 378 -17.48 -4.72 -6.47
CA ALA A 378 -18.76 -4.14 -6.85
C ALA A 378 -19.59 -3.84 -5.60
N HIS A 379 -20.27 -2.70 -5.61
CA HIS A 379 -21.32 -2.33 -4.68
C HIS A 379 -22.68 -2.46 -5.40
N ILE A 380 -23.60 -3.20 -4.82
CA ILE A 380 -24.94 -3.42 -5.37
C ILE A 380 -25.94 -2.80 -4.38
N ASP A 381 -26.72 -1.85 -4.86
CA ASP A 381 -27.75 -1.19 -4.06
C ASP A 381 -29.04 -2.05 -3.94
N PRO A 382 -30.02 -1.67 -3.09
CA PRO A 382 -31.23 -2.46 -2.87
C PRO A 382 -32.12 -2.65 -4.12
N VAL A 383 -31.98 -1.76 -5.12
CA VAL A 383 -32.74 -1.86 -6.38
C VAL A 383 -31.98 -2.63 -7.47
N GLY A 384 -30.83 -3.21 -7.14
CA GLY A 384 -30.03 -4.04 -8.02
C GLY A 384 -29.07 -3.28 -8.93
N THR A 385 -28.81 -1.99 -8.70
CA THR A 385 -27.80 -1.26 -9.43
C THR A 385 -26.41 -1.66 -8.96
N LEU A 386 -25.65 -2.33 -9.80
CA LEU A 386 -24.24 -2.62 -9.58
C LEU A 386 -23.40 -1.39 -9.96
N ARG A 387 -22.49 -0.98 -9.08
CA ARG A 387 -21.45 0.01 -9.35
C ARG A 387 -20.08 -0.60 -9.09
N LEU A 388 -19.19 -0.45 -10.07
CA LEU A 388 -17.80 -0.92 -10.01
C LEU A 388 -16.89 0.23 -10.41
N SER A 389 -16.17 0.81 -9.44
CA SER A 389 -15.15 1.80 -9.72
C SER A 389 -13.80 1.13 -9.98
N VAL A 390 -13.07 1.66 -10.96
CA VAL A 390 -11.73 1.21 -11.36
C VAL A 390 -10.86 2.42 -11.69
N GLY A 391 -9.58 2.37 -11.33
CA GLY A 391 -8.64 3.46 -11.58
C GLY A 391 -7.35 2.98 -12.24
N ALA A 392 -6.63 3.93 -12.83
CA ALA A 392 -5.29 3.78 -13.33
C ALA A 392 -4.33 4.72 -12.61
N THR A 393 -3.09 4.28 -12.40
CA THR A 393 -2.04 5.08 -11.77
C THR A 393 -1.35 5.91 -12.83
N LEU A 394 -1.47 7.22 -12.71
CA LEU A 394 -0.92 8.20 -13.63
C LEU A 394 0.44 8.66 -13.17
N VAL A 395 1.43 8.55 -14.03
CA VAL A 395 2.78 9.10 -13.87
C VAL A 395 3.11 10.00 -15.06
N ARG A 396 4.22 10.73 -15.01
CA ARG A 396 4.63 11.68 -16.07
C ARG A 396 4.62 11.08 -17.48
N HIS A 397 4.91 9.80 -17.64
CA HIS A 397 5.02 9.11 -18.93
C HIS A 397 3.81 8.24 -19.25
N SER A 398 2.71 8.37 -18.51
CA SER A 398 1.48 7.65 -18.79
C SER A 398 0.88 8.04 -20.14
N ASP A 399 0.46 7.03 -20.93
CA ASP A 399 -0.30 7.22 -22.16
C ASP A 399 -1.80 7.18 -21.86
N PRO A 400 -2.56 8.26 -22.14
CA PRO A 400 -3.97 8.34 -21.77
C PRO A 400 -4.86 7.24 -22.34
N ALA A 401 -4.56 6.73 -23.55
CA ALA A 401 -5.34 5.66 -24.16
C ALA A 401 -5.03 4.31 -23.52
N SER A 402 -3.77 4.07 -23.18
CA SER A 402 -3.34 2.88 -22.45
C SER A 402 -3.96 2.83 -21.05
N GLU A 403 -4.01 3.96 -20.33
CA GLU A 403 -4.63 4.04 -19.00
C GLU A 403 -6.15 3.76 -19.06
N ALA A 404 -6.85 4.26 -20.09
CA ALA A 404 -8.25 3.92 -20.31
C ALA A 404 -8.43 2.40 -20.58
N ALA A 405 -7.57 1.79 -21.38
CA ALA A 405 -7.61 0.35 -21.64
C ALA A 405 -7.28 -0.48 -20.37
N GLU A 406 -6.41 0.03 -19.48
CA GLU A 406 -6.11 -0.60 -18.20
C GLU A 406 -7.33 -0.67 -17.28
N THR A 407 -8.12 0.41 -17.19
CA THR A 407 -9.36 0.38 -16.40
C THR A 407 -10.36 -0.68 -16.90
N ARG A 408 -10.46 -0.89 -18.22
CA ARG A 408 -11.28 -2.00 -18.78
C ARG A 408 -10.75 -3.37 -18.36
N ALA A 409 -9.45 -3.58 -18.46
CA ALA A 409 -8.82 -4.83 -18.05
C ALA A 409 -9.04 -5.12 -16.56
N LYS A 410 -8.97 -4.07 -15.73
CA LYS A 410 -9.23 -4.17 -14.28
C LYS A 410 -10.70 -4.51 -13.97
N ALA A 411 -11.66 -4.10 -14.79
CA ALA A 411 -13.08 -4.43 -14.62
C ALA A 411 -13.45 -5.84 -15.12
N ALA A 412 -12.72 -6.38 -16.09
CA ALA A 412 -13.10 -7.57 -16.85
C ALA A 412 -13.41 -8.80 -15.98
N GLY A 413 -12.60 -9.07 -14.93
CA GLY A 413 -12.81 -10.23 -14.05
C GLY A 413 -14.14 -10.20 -13.29
N LEU A 414 -14.59 -9.01 -12.86
CA LEU A 414 -15.88 -8.82 -12.21
C LEU A 414 -17.04 -8.85 -13.23
N LEU A 415 -16.85 -8.26 -14.41
CA LEU A 415 -17.85 -8.33 -15.48
C LEU A 415 -18.13 -9.79 -15.87
N ASP A 416 -17.08 -10.59 -16.05
CA ASP A 416 -17.23 -12.03 -16.31
C ASP A 416 -17.97 -12.74 -15.17
N ALA A 417 -17.60 -12.45 -13.92
CA ALA A 417 -18.25 -13.04 -12.76
C ALA A 417 -19.73 -12.63 -12.64
N ALA A 418 -20.08 -11.42 -13.04
CA ALA A 418 -21.44 -10.94 -13.07
C ALA A 418 -22.25 -11.42 -14.31
N GLY A 419 -21.58 -11.93 -15.33
CA GLY A 419 -22.20 -12.25 -16.64
C GLY A 419 -22.59 -10.99 -17.40
N LEU A 420 -21.87 -9.88 -17.21
CA LEU A 420 -22.10 -8.58 -17.83
C LEU A 420 -21.15 -8.36 -19.01
N ARG A 421 -21.58 -7.53 -19.96
CA ARG A 421 -20.77 -7.07 -21.10
C ARG A 421 -20.70 -5.55 -21.11
N LEU A 422 -19.60 -5.02 -21.63
CA LEU A 422 -19.51 -3.57 -21.84
C LEU A 422 -20.40 -3.16 -23.02
N ALA A 423 -21.14 -2.09 -22.85
CA ALA A 423 -21.93 -1.48 -23.90
C ALA A 423 -21.03 -1.07 -25.09
N GLY A 424 -21.44 -1.44 -26.30
CA GLY A 424 -20.68 -1.17 -27.53
C GLY A 424 -19.61 -2.21 -27.88
N GLU A 425 -19.41 -3.26 -27.10
CA GLU A 425 -18.58 -4.40 -27.54
C GLU A 425 -19.35 -5.29 -28.53
N PRO A 426 -18.69 -5.71 -29.65
CA PRO A 426 -19.32 -6.57 -30.59
C PRO A 426 -19.77 -7.90 -29.95
N GLN A 427 -20.96 -8.33 -30.27
CA GLN A 427 -21.50 -9.61 -29.81
C GLN A 427 -20.57 -10.72 -30.32
N PRO A 428 -20.02 -11.59 -29.45
CA PRO A 428 -19.34 -12.77 -29.97
C PRO A 428 -20.32 -13.55 -30.82
N ALA A 429 -19.92 -13.91 -32.06
CA ALA A 429 -20.74 -14.74 -32.92
C ALA A 429 -21.20 -15.95 -32.10
N ALA A 430 -22.51 -16.20 -32.07
CA ALA A 430 -23.04 -17.37 -31.41
C ALA A 430 -22.25 -18.59 -31.92
N PRO A 431 -21.77 -19.48 -31.04
CA PRO A 431 -21.12 -20.69 -31.51
C PRO A 431 -22.09 -21.38 -32.43
N ALA A 432 -21.66 -21.60 -33.68
CA ALA A 432 -22.44 -22.37 -34.65
C ALA A 432 -22.88 -23.64 -33.91
N THR A 433 -24.17 -23.89 -33.88
CA THR A 433 -24.78 -25.07 -33.27
C THR A 433 -24.14 -26.31 -33.86
N ALA A 434 -23.08 -26.81 -33.21
CA ALA A 434 -22.58 -28.14 -33.49
C ALA A 434 -23.65 -29.13 -33.00
N ALA A 435 -24.09 -30.01 -33.89
CA ALA A 435 -25.02 -31.07 -33.58
C ALA A 435 -24.57 -31.83 -32.30
N PRO A 436 -25.48 -32.35 -31.49
CA PRO A 436 -25.15 -32.99 -30.23
C PRO A 436 -24.36 -34.28 -30.48
N THR A 437 -23.05 -34.20 -30.29
CA THR A 437 -22.23 -35.41 -30.13
C THR A 437 -22.40 -35.84 -28.68
N THR A 438 -23.05 -36.95 -28.48
CA THR A 438 -23.16 -37.64 -27.18
C THR A 438 -21.78 -38.01 -26.70
N VAL A 439 -21.26 -37.25 -25.73
CA VAL A 439 -20.06 -37.59 -24.97
C VAL A 439 -20.51 -38.03 -23.61
N GLY A 440 -20.15 -39.26 -23.23
CA GLY A 440 -20.40 -39.86 -21.95
C GLY A 440 -19.71 -39.09 -20.80
N PRO A 441 -20.05 -39.37 -19.52
CA PRO A 441 -19.61 -38.61 -18.36
C PRO A 441 -18.10 -38.73 -18.16
N GLY A 442 -17.34 -37.73 -18.62
CA GLY A 442 -15.91 -37.63 -18.48
C GLY A 442 -15.53 -36.69 -17.34
N GLN A 443 -14.70 -37.15 -16.48
CA GLN A 443 -14.14 -36.59 -15.27
C GLN A 443 -13.71 -35.12 -15.40
N ALA A 444 -14.08 -34.32 -14.39
CA ALA A 444 -13.60 -32.95 -14.21
C ALA A 444 -12.08 -32.95 -13.96
N ALA A 445 -11.34 -32.19 -14.76
CA ALA A 445 -9.90 -32.03 -14.61
C ALA A 445 -9.59 -31.07 -13.43
N PRO A 446 -8.57 -31.37 -12.63
CA PRO A 446 -8.16 -30.51 -11.52
C PRO A 446 -7.47 -29.23 -12.03
N VAL A 447 -7.82 -28.10 -11.43
CA VAL A 447 -7.24 -26.77 -11.66
C VAL A 447 -5.78 -26.75 -11.17
N PRO A 448 -4.80 -26.24 -11.93
CA PRO A 448 -3.42 -26.16 -11.47
C PRO A 448 -3.24 -25.08 -10.39
N VAL A 449 -2.66 -25.48 -9.27
CA VAL A 449 -2.33 -24.64 -8.12
C VAL A 449 -0.96 -24.00 -8.33
N ALA A 450 -0.89 -22.68 -8.40
CA ALA A 450 0.36 -21.95 -8.32
C ALA A 450 0.83 -21.89 -6.85
N HIS A 451 2.06 -22.36 -6.59
CA HIS A 451 2.69 -22.29 -5.27
C HIS A 451 3.21 -20.88 -5.01
N GLU A 452 2.70 -20.22 -3.98
CA GLU A 452 3.42 -19.13 -3.30
C GLU A 452 4.47 -19.73 -2.37
N ALA A 453 5.65 -19.09 -2.33
CA ALA A 453 6.75 -19.53 -1.47
C ALA A 453 6.42 -19.20 -0.02
N ASP A 454 5.96 -20.19 0.72
CA ASP A 454 5.98 -20.20 2.19
C ASP A 454 6.52 -21.53 2.68
N THR A 455 7.59 -21.42 3.45
CA THR A 455 8.19 -22.39 4.39
C THR A 455 8.29 -23.85 3.93
N VAL A 456 9.52 -24.23 3.59
CA VAL A 456 9.96 -25.61 3.32
C VAL A 456 9.69 -26.51 4.53
N VAL A 457 8.72 -27.41 4.39
CA VAL A 457 8.70 -28.69 5.09
C VAL A 457 8.68 -29.77 4.02
N ARG A 458 9.76 -30.54 3.92
CA ARG A 458 9.88 -31.70 3.06
C ARG A 458 8.98 -32.81 3.58
N ASN A 459 8.12 -33.35 2.73
CA ASN A 459 7.63 -34.72 2.86
C ASN A 459 7.77 -35.42 1.51
N GLU A 460 8.48 -36.54 1.54
CA GLU A 460 8.73 -37.43 0.42
C GLU A 460 7.53 -38.36 0.15
N HIS A 461 7.43 -38.78 -1.13
CA HIS A 461 6.63 -39.88 -1.70
C HIS A 461 5.19 -39.59 -2.14
N GLY A 462 5.03 -39.59 -3.47
CA GLY A 462 3.75 -39.76 -4.14
C GLY A 462 3.86 -39.53 -5.68
N ALA A 463 3.81 -40.62 -6.46
CA ALA A 463 3.93 -40.61 -7.91
C ALA A 463 2.79 -39.82 -8.59
N ALA A 464 3.14 -38.96 -9.56
CA ALA A 464 2.22 -38.13 -10.34
C ALA A 464 1.56 -38.90 -11.50
N PRO A 465 0.28 -38.60 -11.86
CA PRO A 465 -0.35 -39.14 -13.06
C PRO A 465 0.15 -38.41 -14.31
N ARG A 466 0.45 -39.17 -15.35
CA ARG A 466 0.87 -38.67 -16.69
C ARG A 466 -0.28 -37.99 -17.40
N GLY A 467 -0.18 -36.64 -17.65
CA GLY A 467 -1.15 -35.93 -18.50
C GLY A 467 -0.96 -34.42 -18.53
N ARG A 468 -0.35 -33.89 -19.59
CA ARG A 468 0.07 -32.56 -20.01
C ARG A 468 1.38 -32.07 -19.39
N PRO A 469 2.28 -31.45 -20.17
CA PRO A 469 3.52 -30.89 -19.64
C PRO A 469 3.17 -29.81 -18.61
N TYR A 470 3.66 -30.02 -17.38
CA TYR A 470 3.59 -29.06 -16.30
C TYR A 470 4.38 -27.80 -16.75
N ARG A 471 3.69 -26.75 -17.17
CA ARG A 471 4.33 -25.45 -17.38
C ARG A 471 4.60 -24.88 -16.00
N GLU A 472 5.88 -24.78 -15.62
CA GLU A 472 6.25 -24.03 -14.43
C GLU A 472 5.56 -22.66 -14.45
N PRO A 473 5.03 -22.20 -13.29
CA PRO A 473 4.47 -20.85 -13.18
C PRO A 473 5.54 -19.85 -13.63
N LEU A 474 5.19 -18.87 -14.45
CA LEU A 474 6.16 -17.86 -14.95
C LEU A 474 6.91 -17.17 -13.83
N ALA A 475 6.31 -17.02 -12.65
CA ALA A 475 6.95 -16.50 -11.45
C ALA A 475 8.18 -17.33 -11.01
N ALA A 476 8.19 -18.64 -11.25
CA ALA A 476 9.32 -19.54 -10.94
C ALA A 476 10.41 -19.55 -12.02
N HIS A 477 10.12 -18.99 -13.21
CA HIS A 477 11.06 -19.01 -14.33
C HIS A 477 12.36 -18.23 -14.02
N PRO A 478 13.56 -18.80 -14.24
CA PRO A 478 14.83 -18.16 -13.84
C PRO A 478 15.03 -16.74 -14.39
N ARG A 479 14.65 -16.48 -15.66
CA ARG A 479 14.73 -15.15 -16.27
C ARG A 479 13.80 -14.14 -15.61
N VAL A 480 12.61 -14.56 -15.18
CA VAL A 480 11.63 -13.71 -14.47
C VAL A 480 12.18 -13.37 -13.09
N ARG A 481 12.67 -14.37 -12.33
CA ARG A 481 13.30 -14.12 -11.03
C ARG A 481 14.49 -13.18 -11.12
N ALA A 482 15.35 -13.36 -12.13
CA ALA A 482 16.47 -12.48 -12.38
C ALA A 482 16.02 -11.05 -12.76
N ALA A 483 14.95 -10.90 -13.54
CA ALA A 483 14.40 -9.59 -13.88
C ALA A 483 13.80 -8.88 -12.67
N LEU A 484 13.06 -9.59 -11.82
CA LEU A 484 12.55 -9.07 -10.54
C LEU A 484 13.69 -8.65 -9.62
N ALA A 485 14.71 -9.50 -9.42
CA ALA A 485 15.86 -9.18 -8.56
C ALA A 485 16.62 -7.93 -9.02
N ARG A 486 16.73 -7.70 -10.34
CA ARG A 486 17.36 -6.49 -10.88
C ARG A 486 16.67 -5.20 -10.49
N ARG A 487 15.33 -5.22 -10.22
CA ARG A 487 14.59 -4.04 -9.77
C ARG A 487 15.03 -3.55 -8.38
N ASN A 488 15.69 -4.41 -7.57
CA ASN A 488 16.24 -4.01 -6.27
C ASN A 488 17.58 -3.30 -6.39
N ALA A 489 18.29 -3.42 -7.51
CA ALA A 489 19.64 -2.86 -7.67
C ALA A 489 19.73 -1.33 -7.45
N PRO A 490 18.74 -0.50 -7.85
CA PRO A 490 18.76 0.93 -7.58
C PRO A 490 18.28 1.29 -6.17
N LEU A 491 17.67 0.37 -5.41
CA LEU A 491 17.05 0.66 -4.13
C LEU A 491 18.04 0.67 -2.96
N ALA A 492 17.67 1.38 -1.89
CA ALA A 492 18.46 1.48 -0.66
C ALA A 492 18.56 0.14 0.06
N GLY A 493 19.80 -0.37 0.18
CA GLY A 493 20.09 -1.65 0.83
C GLY A 493 19.63 -1.73 2.30
N PHE A 494 19.56 -0.57 2.98
CA PHE A 494 19.06 -0.49 4.36
C PHE A 494 17.67 -1.10 4.53
N TRP A 495 16.74 -0.78 3.62
CA TRP A 495 15.36 -1.28 3.68
C TRP A 495 15.20 -2.72 3.20
N LEU A 496 16.20 -3.23 2.42
CA LEU A 496 16.24 -4.61 1.91
C LEU A 496 16.94 -5.59 2.85
N ALA A 497 17.69 -5.10 3.85
CA ALA A 497 18.51 -5.93 4.75
C ALA A 497 17.67 -6.72 5.78
N ASP A 498 18.20 -7.85 6.26
CA ASP A 498 17.60 -8.73 7.28
C ASP A 498 18.56 -9.01 8.44
N PRO A 499 18.33 -8.51 9.65
CA PRO A 499 17.36 -7.47 10.01
C PRO A 499 17.68 -6.12 9.35
N PRO A 500 16.71 -5.16 9.34
CA PRO A 500 17.02 -3.81 8.88
C PRO A 500 18.19 -3.26 9.70
N GLY A 501 19.27 -2.93 9.03
CA GLY A 501 20.43 -2.45 9.74
C GLY A 501 21.54 -2.05 8.79
N PRO A 502 22.39 -1.09 9.19
CA PRO A 502 23.54 -0.73 8.39
C PRO A 502 24.53 -1.91 8.39
N VAL A 503 25.23 -2.10 7.27
CA VAL A 503 26.53 -2.71 7.33
C VAL A 503 27.38 -1.73 8.14
N LEU A 504 27.55 -2.00 9.44
CA LEU A 504 28.26 -1.11 10.33
C LEU A 504 29.75 -1.08 9.96
N PRO A 505 30.36 0.11 9.90
CA PRO A 505 31.79 0.21 9.70
C PRO A 505 32.55 -0.44 10.86
N PRO A 506 33.80 -0.90 10.65
CA PRO A 506 34.66 -1.31 11.75
C PRO A 506 34.74 -0.20 12.79
N GLY A 507 34.33 -0.47 14.04
CA GLY A 507 34.28 0.55 15.11
C GLY A 507 32.88 0.79 15.70
N GLY A 508 31.83 0.18 15.12
CA GLY A 508 30.45 0.25 15.63
C GLY A 508 29.65 1.41 15.06
N PRO A 509 28.42 1.64 15.61
CA PRO A 509 27.49 2.66 15.10
C PRO A 509 28.09 4.07 15.22
N PRO A 510 28.11 4.85 14.11
CA PRO A 510 28.82 6.15 14.06
C PRO A 510 28.21 7.25 14.94
N LEU A 511 26.96 7.10 15.39
CA LEU A 511 26.25 8.04 16.26
C LEU A 511 25.95 7.46 17.66
N ARG A 512 26.69 6.43 18.07
CA ARG A 512 26.48 5.76 19.37
C ARG A 512 26.46 6.77 20.52
N GLY A 513 25.34 6.78 21.27
CA GLY A 513 25.14 7.67 22.43
C GLY A 513 24.90 9.14 22.09
N THR A 514 24.89 9.51 20.81
CA THR A 514 24.57 10.89 20.40
C THR A 514 23.06 11.14 20.59
N ARG A 515 22.72 12.23 21.28
CA ARG A 515 21.32 12.70 21.33
C ARG A 515 21.00 13.44 20.04
N VAL A 516 19.88 13.07 19.41
CA VAL A 516 19.43 13.68 18.17
C VAL A 516 17.99 14.16 18.31
N LEU A 517 17.78 15.46 18.10
CA LEU A 517 16.46 16.06 18.02
C LEU A 517 16.08 16.19 16.54
N VAL A 518 15.05 15.49 16.10
CA VAL A 518 14.50 15.60 14.75
C VAL A 518 13.28 16.52 14.79
N VAL A 519 13.35 17.60 14.04
CA VAL A 519 12.26 18.57 13.89
C VAL A 519 11.40 18.12 12.72
N ASP A 520 10.15 17.76 13.02
CA ASP A 520 9.15 17.39 12.02
C ASP A 520 8.48 18.64 11.47
N ALA A 521 8.68 18.91 10.18
CA ALA A 521 8.04 19.99 9.44
C ALA A 521 6.81 19.48 8.65
N GLU A 522 6.07 18.53 9.23
CA GLU A 522 4.85 17.95 8.69
C GLU A 522 5.09 17.10 7.42
N ASP A 523 6.14 16.27 7.47
CA ASP A 523 6.44 15.32 6.41
C ASP A 523 6.66 13.92 6.96
N ALA A 524 5.98 12.94 6.38
CA ALA A 524 6.05 11.55 6.81
C ALA A 524 7.45 10.91 6.62
N PHE A 525 8.33 11.45 5.78
CA PHE A 525 9.73 11.05 5.69
C PHE A 525 10.51 11.26 7.00
N THR A 526 10.06 12.15 7.87
CA THR A 526 10.65 12.37 9.20
C THR A 526 10.72 11.08 10.02
N GLY A 527 9.71 10.21 9.92
CA GLY A 527 9.71 8.89 10.57
C GLY A 527 10.82 7.98 10.07
N MET A 528 11.05 7.95 8.74
CA MET A 528 12.12 7.17 8.12
C MET A 528 13.52 7.67 8.51
N LEU A 529 13.72 9.00 8.57
CA LEU A 529 14.96 9.62 9.10
C LEU A 529 15.22 9.17 10.53
N ALA A 530 14.21 9.21 11.39
CA ALA A 530 14.35 8.82 12.79
C ALA A 530 14.75 7.34 12.95
N ILE A 531 14.21 6.45 12.11
CA ILE A 531 14.57 5.03 12.08
C ILE A 531 16.06 4.87 11.69
N GLN A 532 16.51 5.51 10.63
CA GLN A 532 17.91 5.43 10.21
C GLN A 532 18.87 6.01 11.26
N LEU A 533 18.52 7.13 11.90
CA LEU A 533 19.33 7.72 12.97
C LEU A 533 19.44 6.78 14.18
N ARG A 534 18.34 6.10 14.58
CA ARG A 534 18.38 5.08 15.63
C ARG A 534 19.27 3.89 15.22
N ALA A 535 19.17 3.43 13.97
CA ALA A 535 20.02 2.37 13.43
C ALA A 535 21.50 2.76 13.42
N LEU A 536 21.84 4.05 13.28
CA LEU A 536 23.18 4.59 13.46
C LEU A 536 23.63 4.73 14.93
N GLY A 537 22.80 4.32 15.88
CA GLY A 537 23.09 4.30 17.32
C GLY A 537 22.72 5.57 18.08
N ALA A 538 21.95 6.47 17.47
CA ALA A 538 21.53 7.72 18.10
C ALA A 538 20.31 7.52 19.03
N HIS A 539 20.28 8.30 20.12
CA HIS A 539 19.07 8.51 20.93
C HIS A 539 18.22 9.61 20.27
N THR A 540 17.21 9.19 19.50
CA THR A 540 16.47 10.07 18.61
C THR A 540 15.09 10.44 19.18
N THR A 541 14.82 11.74 19.32
CA THR A 541 13.51 12.30 19.69
C THR A 541 12.95 13.07 18.49
N VAL A 542 11.71 12.78 18.09
CA VAL A 542 11.01 13.50 17.02
C VAL A 542 10.02 14.46 17.65
N VAL A 543 10.05 15.73 17.25
CA VAL A 543 9.13 16.75 17.74
C VAL A 543 8.54 17.58 16.59
N PRO A 544 7.26 17.94 16.65
CA PRO A 544 6.67 18.86 15.67
C PRO A 544 7.37 20.23 15.70
N HIS A 545 7.50 20.88 14.53
CA HIS A 545 8.21 22.15 14.37
C HIS A 545 7.80 23.21 15.41
N HIS A 546 6.51 23.34 15.73
CA HIS A 546 5.98 24.34 16.67
C HIS A 546 6.36 24.08 18.15
N ARG A 547 6.86 22.88 18.47
CA ARG A 547 7.35 22.53 19.81
C ARG A 547 8.88 22.47 19.89
N ALA A 548 9.58 22.45 18.75
CA ALA A 548 11.02 22.22 18.68
C ALA A 548 11.85 23.23 19.51
N GLY A 549 11.43 24.50 19.57
CA GLY A 549 12.13 25.55 20.33
C GLY A 549 12.33 25.22 21.81
N ARG A 550 11.39 24.50 22.43
CA ARG A 550 11.46 24.09 23.86
C ARG A 550 12.43 22.94 24.11
N HIS A 551 12.62 22.07 23.11
CA HIS A 551 13.47 20.87 23.19
C HIS A 551 14.92 21.13 22.76
N LEU A 552 15.26 22.33 22.24
CA LEU A 552 16.63 22.63 21.82
C LEU A 552 17.65 22.53 22.99
N ALA A 553 17.25 22.87 24.19
CA ALA A 553 18.10 22.74 25.37
C ALA A 553 18.46 21.27 25.68
N GLU A 554 17.52 20.35 25.46
CA GLU A 554 17.72 18.91 25.64
C GLU A 554 18.69 18.31 24.62
N ALA A 555 18.77 18.93 23.43
CA ALA A 555 19.71 18.58 22.37
C ALA A 555 21.09 19.22 22.55
N SER A 556 21.33 19.94 23.68
CA SER A 556 22.61 20.59 23.95
C SER A 556 23.77 19.58 23.95
N GLY A 557 24.78 19.83 23.16
CA GLY A 557 25.90 18.89 22.90
C GLY A 557 25.64 17.76 21.94
N GLY A 558 24.39 17.59 21.45
CA GLY A 558 23.98 16.61 20.44
C GLY A 558 23.81 17.19 19.04
N LEU A 559 22.97 16.59 18.26
CA LEU A 559 22.69 16.95 16.87
C LEU A 559 21.20 17.35 16.74
N VAL A 560 20.92 18.41 15.96
CA VAL A 560 19.55 18.73 15.52
C VAL A 560 19.42 18.34 14.05
N VAL A 561 18.30 17.71 13.69
CA VAL A 561 17.96 17.42 12.29
C VAL A 561 16.71 18.21 11.93
N ILE A 562 16.84 19.15 11.00
CA ILE A 562 15.70 19.86 10.42
C ILE A 562 15.19 19.01 9.27
N GLY A 563 14.00 18.45 9.43
CA GLY A 563 13.39 17.48 8.51
C GLY A 563 12.87 18.09 7.22
N PRO A 564 12.44 17.24 6.30
CA PRO A 564 11.68 17.63 5.12
C PRO A 564 10.32 18.20 5.50
N GLY A 565 9.65 18.83 4.55
CA GLY A 565 8.31 19.42 4.70
C GLY A 565 7.74 19.91 3.39
N PRO A 566 6.42 20.02 3.29
CA PRO A 566 5.76 20.58 2.12
C PRO A 566 5.81 22.12 2.13
N GLY A 567 5.51 22.73 1.00
CA GLY A 567 5.30 24.19 0.84
C GLY A 567 6.41 24.94 0.13
N ASP A 568 6.21 26.24 0.00
CA ASP A 568 7.19 27.16 -0.58
C ASP A 568 8.16 27.62 0.51
N PRO A 569 9.48 27.35 0.42
CA PRO A 569 10.47 27.77 1.39
C PRO A 569 10.58 29.30 1.54
N GLN A 570 10.03 30.08 0.62
CA GLN A 570 10.04 31.54 0.61
C GLN A 570 8.76 32.16 1.20
N ASP A 571 7.71 31.35 1.43
CA ASP A 571 6.44 31.85 2.00
C ASP A 571 6.61 32.17 3.49
N ARG A 572 6.77 33.46 3.76
CA ARG A 572 6.89 34.00 5.13
C ARG A 572 5.54 34.11 5.85
N THR A 573 4.42 33.84 5.18
CA THR A 573 3.09 33.85 5.79
C THR A 573 2.74 32.49 6.40
N ASP A 574 3.32 31.40 5.89
CA ASP A 574 3.16 30.06 6.44
C ASP A 574 3.80 29.94 7.85
N PRO A 575 3.02 29.61 8.89
CA PRO A 575 3.52 29.48 10.26
C PRO A 575 4.65 28.45 10.41
N ARG A 576 4.57 27.32 9.66
CA ARG A 576 5.59 26.27 9.65
C ARG A 576 6.91 26.80 9.11
N ILE A 577 6.88 27.43 7.90
CA ILE A 577 8.07 27.99 7.26
C ILE A 577 8.72 29.06 8.18
N ARG A 578 7.93 29.94 8.80
CA ARG A 578 8.44 30.93 9.77
C ARG A 578 9.14 30.25 10.94
N THR A 579 8.51 29.23 11.52
CA THR A 579 9.07 28.52 12.69
C THR A 579 10.37 27.80 12.34
N VAL A 580 10.40 27.04 11.23
CA VAL A 580 11.61 26.33 10.79
C VAL A 580 12.72 27.31 10.45
N ARG A 581 12.41 28.43 9.80
CA ARG A 581 13.37 29.51 9.50
C ARG A 581 13.97 30.11 10.77
N ALA A 582 13.15 30.42 11.77
CA ALA A 582 13.63 30.93 13.05
C ALA A 582 14.53 29.92 13.78
N LEU A 583 14.20 28.62 13.71
CA LEU A 583 15.04 27.55 14.27
C LEU A 583 16.40 27.48 13.55
N VAL A 584 16.43 27.50 12.21
CA VAL A 584 17.67 27.46 11.42
C VAL A 584 18.54 28.68 11.72
N ALA A 585 17.97 29.90 11.72
CA ALA A 585 18.69 31.12 12.06
C ALA A 585 19.32 31.06 13.46
N ARG A 586 18.58 30.54 14.43
CA ARG A 586 19.08 30.33 15.82
C ARG A 586 20.21 29.31 15.87
N LEU A 587 20.09 28.17 15.19
CA LEU A 587 21.14 27.15 15.13
C LEU A 587 22.43 27.68 14.51
N LEU A 588 22.33 28.48 13.44
CA LEU A 588 23.48 29.19 12.81
C LEU A 588 24.12 30.19 13.79
N ALA A 589 23.32 31.05 14.44
CA ALA A 589 23.83 32.06 15.37
C ALA A 589 24.60 31.45 16.56
N HIS A 590 24.14 30.31 17.06
CA HIS A 590 24.76 29.60 18.17
C HIS A 590 25.78 28.54 17.74
N ARG A 591 26.06 28.39 16.45
CA ARG A 591 26.97 27.40 15.90
C ARG A 591 26.69 25.98 16.39
N ALA A 592 25.38 25.66 16.58
CA ALA A 592 24.94 24.35 17.02
C ALA A 592 25.18 23.31 15.91
N ALA A 593 25.40 22.05 16.27
CA ALA A 593 25.50 20.98 15.26
C ALA A 593 24.11 20.64 14.70
N PHE A 594 23.94 20.77 13.38
CA PHE A 594 22.65 20.39 12.76
C PHE A 594 22.81 19.86 11.31
N VAL A 595 21.86 19.01 10.92
CA VAL A 595 21.66 18.56 9.55
C VAL A 595 20.33 19.11 9.05
N ALA A 596 20.24 19.54 7.80
CA ALA A 596 19.02 20.03 7.19
C ALA A 596 18.71 19.23 5.90
N VAL A 597 17.48 18.70 5.77
CA VAL A 597 17.06 17.83 4.67
C VAL A 597 15.90 18.46 3.91
N CYS A 598 15.96 18.44 2.58
CA CYS A 598 14.94 18.89 1.65
C CYS A 598 14.44 20.32 1.97
N LEU A 599 13.24 20.50 2.52
CA LEU A 599 12.76 21.84 2.95
C LEU A 599 13.73 22.53 3.92
N GLY A 600 14.26 21.76 4.90
CA GLY A 600 15.28 22.29 5.81
C GLY A 600 16.52 22.80 5.09
N HIS A 601 17.00 22.07 4.06
CA HIS A 601 18.12 22.51 3.21
C HIS A 601 17.79 23.79 2.44
N GLN A 602 16.59 23.91 1.87
CA GLN A 602 16.16 25.10 1.14
C GLN A 602 16.08 26.32 2.05
N ILE A 603 15.49 26.15 3.25
CA ILE A 603 15.43 27.23 4.24
C ILE A 603 16.83 27.62 4.68
N LEU A 604 17.72 26.68 4.96
CA LEU A 604 19.13 26.96 5.28
C LEU A 604 19.82 27.73 4.14
N ALA A 605 19.62 27.30 2.89
CA ALA A 605 20.20 27.99 1.72
C ALA A 605 19.72 29.45 1.63
N GLY A 606 18.44 29.70 1.89
CA GLY A 606 17.88 31.05 1.94
C GLY A 606 18.46 31.89 3.07
N GLU A 607 18.67 31.33 4.27
CA GLU A 607 19.33 32.03 5.41
C GLU A 607 20.81 32.32 5.15
N LEU A 608 21.44 31.50 4.31
CA LEU A 608 22.83 31.74 3.84
C LEU A 608 22.91 32.74 2.67
N GLY A 609 21.78 33.26 2.18
CA GLY A 609 21.73 34.21 1.08
C GLY A 609 21.81 33.63 -0.31
N LEU A 610 21.67 32.30 -0.48
CA LEU A 610 21.60 31.66 -1.77
C LEU A 610 20.26 31.91 -2.46
N ALA A 611 20.24 31.98 -3.80
CA ALA A 611 19.02 32.19 -4.57
C ALA A 611 18.17 30.91 -4.51
N LEU A 612 16.91 31.03 -4.07
CA LEU A 612 15.90 29.99 -4.13
C LEU A 612 14.97 30.25 -5.32
N ARG A 613 14.65 29.21 -6.09
CA ARG A 613 13.75 29.31 -7.24
C ARG A 613 12.87 28.05 -7.34
N ALA A 614 11.65 28.23 -7.84
CA ALA A 614 10.86 27.10 -8.31
C ALA A 614 11.57 26.43 -9.48
N ARG A 615 11.57 25.13 -9.53
CA ARG A 615 12.14 24.36 -10.64
C ARG A 615 11.21 24.40 -11.84
N PRO A 616 11.73 24.61 -13.06
CA PRO A 616 10.94 24.49 -14.28
C PRO A 616 10.28 23.11 -14.43
N VAL A 617 10.98 22.06 -13.97
CA VAL A 617 10.50 20.68 -13.92
C VAL A 617 10.73 20.14 -12.50
N PRO A 618 9.68 20.01 -11.69
CA PRO A 618 9.80 19.48 -10.34
C PRO A 618 10.35 18.05 -10.33
N HIS A 619 11.12 17.73 -9.30
CA HIS A 619 11.55 16.38 -8.99
C HIS A 619 10.60 15.79 -7.95
N GLN A 620 9.85 14.76 -8.34
CA GLN A 620 8.96 14.05 -7.44
C GLN A 620 9.18 12.54 -7.61
N GLY A 621 9.81 11.90 -6.63
CA GLY A 621 10.15 10.49 -6.68
C GLY A 621 11.16 10.13 -7.78
N ILE A 622 12.17 10.97 -8.01
CA ILE A 622 13.18 10.78 -9.06
C ILE A 622 14.52 10.40 -8.44
N GLN A 623 15.10 9.29 -8.90
CA GLN A 623 16.49 8.94 -8.58
C GLN A 623 17.45 9.61 -9.56
N ARG A 624 18.50 10.25 -9.05
CA ARG A 624 19.58 10.86 -9.85
C ARG A 624 20.96 10.44 -9.33
N GLU A 625 21.90 10.26 -10.24
CA GLU A 625 23.32 10.22 -9.89
C GLU A 625 23.84 11.65 -9.79
N ILE A 626 24.49 11.96 -8.67
CA ILE A 626 25.13 13.26 -8.42
C ILE A 626 26.60 13.06 -8.01
N ASP A 627 27.43 14.06 -8.25
CA ASP A 627 28.76 14.14 -7.63
C ASP A 627 28.64 14.83 -6.27
N LEU A 628 28.61 14.07 -5.20
CA LEU A 628 28.49 14.58 -3.83
C LEU A 628 29.89 14.82 -3.24
N PHE A 629 30.44 16.01 -3.42
CA PHE A 629 31.76 16.40 -2.94
C PHE A 629 32.91 15.44 -3.40
N GLY A 630 32.91 15.02 -4.68
CA GLY A 630 33.88 14.11 -5.27
C GLY A 630 33.51 12.63 -5.17
N ARG A 631 32.33 12.31 -4.60
CA ARG A 631 31.79 10.95 -4.54
C ARG A 631 30.53 10.84 -5.39
N ARG A 632 30.47 9.87 -6.32
CA ARG A 632 29.21 9.57 -7.03
C ARG A 632 28.21 8.94 -6.07
N ALA A 633 26.98 9.48 -6.05
CA ALA A 633 25.88 9.01 -5.22
C ALA A 633 24.58 8.97 -6.02
N HIS A 634 23.82 7.88 -5.89
CA HIS A 634 22.46 7.76 -6.41
C HIS A 634 21.49 8.13 -5.29
N VAL A 635 20.73 9.19 -5.48
CA VAL A 635 19.88 9.78 -4.42
C VAL A 635 18.49 10.12 -4.94
N GLY A 636 17.49 10.04 -4.05
CA GLY A 636 16.08 10.32 -4.33
C GLY A 636 15.73 11.78 -4.06
N PHE A 637 15.06 12.41 -5.03
CA PHE A 637 14.60 13.80 -4.95
C PHE A 637 13.08 13.90 -4.92
N TYR A 638 12.57 14.80 -4.05
CA TYR A 638 11.15 15.16 -3.90
C TYR A 638 11.00 16.66 -3.72
N ASN A 639 11.45 17.45 -4.72
CA ASN A 639 11.50 18.91 -4.57
C ASN A 639 10.94 19.68 -5.78
N SER A 640 10.12 20.68 -5.50
CA SER A 640 9.62 21.67 -6.46
C SER A 640 10.42 22.97 -6.45
N PHE A 641 11.23 23.19 -5.40
CA PHE A 641 12.14 24.34 -5.27
C PHE A 641 13.58 23.85 -5.15
N ALA A 642 14.52 24.68 -5.56
CA ALA A 642 15.94 24.43 -5.39
C ALA A 642 16.72 25.72 -5.07
N ALA A 643 17.84 25.55 -4.37
CA ALA A 643 18.82 26.60 -4.21
C ALA A 643 19.82 26.58 -5.37
N TYR A 644 20.38 27.74 -5.72
CA TYR A 644 21.36 27.90 -6.81
C TYR A 644 22.60 28.62 -6.34
N ALA A 645 23.76 28.15 -6.79
CA ALA A 645 25.06 28.76 -6.52
C ALA A 645 25.93 28.79 -7.77
N THR A 646 26.70 29.85 -7.95
CA THR A 646 27.66 30.01 -9.07
C THR A 646 29.02 29.42 -8.74
N SER A 647 29.34 29.25 -7.44
CA SER A 647 30.65 28.75 -6.96
C SER A 647 30.49 27.55 -6.04
N PRO A 648 31.43 26.58 -6.04
CA PRO A 648 31.47 25.48 -5.08
C PRO A 648 31.88 25.92 -3.65
N ARG A 649 32.30 27.18 -3.48
CA ARG A 649 32.63 27.80 -2.19
C ARG A 649 32.00 29.16 -2.08
N VAL A 650 31.28 29.41 -1.00
CA VAL A 650 30.53 30.64 -0.77
C VAL A 650 30.87 31.20 0.61
N ARG A 651 31.07 32.51 0.69
CA ARG A 651 31.13 33.21 1.99
C ARG A 651 29.76 33.79 2.29
N CYS A 652 29.17 33.35 3.40
CA CYS A 652 27.82 33.73 3.80
C CYS A 652 27.86 34.65 5.00
N PRO A 653 27.00 35.72 5.02
CA PRO A 653 26.89 36.60 6.19
C PRO A 653 26.55 35.77 7.46
N GLY A 654 27.20 36.09 8.59
CA GLY A 654 26.94 35.42 9.87
C GLY A 654 27.59 34.04 10.04
N VAL A 655 28.24 33.48 9.02
CA VAL A 655 28.96 32.21 9.10
C VAL A 655 30.48 32.44 9.15
N ALA A 656 31.14 31.95 10.17
CA ALA A 656 32.60 32.04 10.30
C ALA A 656 33.27 31.01 9.37
N GLY A 657 33.78 31.46 8.23
CA GLY A 657 34.45 30.60 7.25
C GLY A 657 33.70 30.44 5.93
N GLU A 658 34.17 29.51 5.13
CA GLU A 658 33.55 29.21 3.84
C GLU A 658 32.52 28.08 3.96
N VAL A 659 31.43 28.16 3.22
CA VAL A 659 30.47 27.11 3.02
C VAL A 659 30.84 26.38 1.72
N LEU A 660 31.06 25.07 1.81
CA LEU A 660 31.26 24.20 0.65
C LEU A 660 29.90 23.84 0.08
N VAL A 661 29.76 24.01 -1.22
CA VAL A 661 28.51 23.78 -1.96
C VAL A 661 28.73 22.68 -3.00
N CYS A 662 27.99 21.60 -2.85
CA CYS A 662 27.84 20.61 -3.90
C CYS A 662 26.73 21.05 -4.84
N ARG A 663 27.06 21.33 -6.08
CA ARG A 663 26.12 21.85 -7.07
C ARG A 663 26.21 21.10 -8.40
N ASP A 664 25.15 21.10 -9.16
CA ASP A 664 25.15 20.67 -10.55
C ASP A 664 26.05 21.62 -11.39
N ALA A 665 26.87 21.05 -12.24
CA ALA A 665 27.80 21.83 -13.07
C ALA A 665 27.08 22.60 -14.19
N ALA A 666 25.95 22.07 -14.68
CA ALA A 666 25.24 22.61 -15.83
C ALA A 666 24.37 23.82 -15.48
N ASP A 667 23.57 23.74 -14.39
CA ASP A 667 22.58 24.76 -14.03
C ASP A 667 22.86 25.43 -12.67
N GLY A 668 23.80 24.91 -11.88
CA GLY A 668 24.15 25.47 -10.57
C GLY A 668 23.22 25.08 -9.44
N GLU A 669 22.30 24.11 -9.63
CA GLU A 669 21.42 23.59 -8.58
C GLU A 669 22.23 23.01 -7.42
N VAL A 670 21.91 23.42 -6.20
CA VAL A 670 22.62 23.00 -4.98
C VAL A 670 22.02 21.73 -4.43
N HIS A 671 22.82 20.66 -4.44
CA HIS A 671 22.40 19.35 -3.95
C HIS A 671 22.72 19.13 -2.46
N ALA A 672 23.80 19.76 -1.96
CA ALA A 672 24.24 19.66 -0.57
C ALA A 672 25.13 20.83 -0.18
N MET A 673 25.21 21.12 1.13
CA MET A 673 26.10 22.13 1.69
C MET A 673 26.80 21.59 2.95
N ARG A 674 28.01 22.08 3.20
CA ARG A 674 28.81 21.82 4.40
C ARG A 674 29.40 23.13 4.91
N GLY A 675 29.21 23.40 6.21
CA GLY A 675 29.76 24.60 6.87
C GLY A 675 30.09 24.33 8.33
N PRO A 676 30.57 25.34 9.06
CA PRO A 676 30.90 25.22 10.48
C PRO A 676 29.66 24.85 11.33
N GLY A 677 29.61 23.63 11.83
CA GLY A 677 28.52 23.10 12.63
C GLY A 677 27.32 22.59 11.83
N PHE A 678 27.31 22.62 10.52
CA PHE A 678 26.17 22.11 9.76
C PHE A 678 26.54 21.33 8.49
N ALA A 679 25.62 20.46 8.10
CA ALA A 679 25.58 19.85 6.77
C ALA A 679 24.13 19.79 6.27
N SER A 680 23.92 19.73 4.96
CA SER A 680 22.56 19.65 4.41
C SER A 680 22.50 18.87 3.12
N ALA A 681 21.32 18.36 2.78
CA ALA A 681 21.02 17.67 1.55
C ALA A 681 19.65 18.10 0.99
N GLN A 682 19.59 18.40 -0.31
CA GLN A 682 18.33 18.62 -1.03
C GLN A 682 17.57 17.30 -1.24
N PHE A 683 18.31 16.21 -1.42
CA PHE A 683 17.78 14.87 -1.57
C PHE A 683 17.39 14.25 -0.22
N HIS A 684 16.61 13.17 -0.29
CA HIS A 684 16.15 12.39 0.86
C HIS A 684 17.07 11.19 1.12
N PRO A 685 18.02 11.25 2.04
CA PRO A 685 18.89 10.11 2.35
C PRO A 685 18.09 8.91 2.90
N GLU A 686 16.95 9.14 3.52
CA GLU A 686 16.07 8.13 4.10
C GLU A 686 15.22 7.37 3.07
N SER A 687 14.99 7.94 1.89
CA SER A 687 14.18 7.35 0.82
C SER A 687 14.76 6.03 0.32
N VAL A 688 13.88 5.12 -0.10
CA VAL A 688 14.28 3.88 -0.79
C VAL A 688 15.05 4.15 -2.09
N LEU A 689 14.88 5.34 -2.69
CA LEU A 689 15.58 5.79 -3.89
C LEU A 689 17.01 6.28 -3.61
N SER A 690 17.42 6.43 -2.35
CA SER A 690 18.80 6.81 -1.99
C SER A 690 19.63 5.57 -1.68
N ARG A 691 20.34 5.06 -2.68
CA ARG A 691 20.97 3.72 -2.66
C ARG A 691 21.84 3.44 -1.44
N ASP A 692 22.69 4.41 -1.01
CA ASP A 692 23.49 4.36 0.21
C ASP A 692 23.07 5.44 1.21
N GLY A 693 21.75 5.65 1.32
CA GLY A 693 21.20 6.79 2.03
C GLY A 693 21.59 6.84 3.49
N ILE A 694 21.65 5.70 4.20
CA ILE A 694 22.09 5.65 5.60
C ILE A 694 23.57 6.03 5.76
N GLY A 695 24.44 5.64 4.82
CA GLY A 695 25.85 6.05 4.81
C GLY A 695 25.98 7.56 4.58
N LEU A 696 25.18 8.12 3.66
CA LEU A 696 25.13 9.55 3.40
C LEU A 696 24.61 10.34 4.62
N LEU A 697 23.58 9.85 5.30
CA LEU A 697 23.06 10.46 6.53
C LEU A 697 24.12 10.44 7.65
N ALA A 698 24.85 9.33 7.80
CA ALA A 698 25.95 9.24 8.75
C ALA A 698 27.06 10.24 8.45
N ASP A 699 27.41 10.43 7.17
CA ASP A 699 28.43 11.40 6.74
C ASP A 699 28.01 12.85 6.97
N LEU A 700 26.72 13.18 6.71
CA LEU A 700 26.15 14.50 7.02
C LEU A 700 26.18 14.78 8.52
N ALA A 701 25.72 13.83 9.32
CA ALA A 701 25.70 13.96 10.78
C ALA A 701 27.11 14.11 11.37
N ARG A 702 28.07 13.29 10.91
CA ARG A 702 29.48 13.37 11.35
C ARG A 702 30.08 14.72 10.97
N THR A 703 29.84 15.19 9.74
CA THR A 703 30.32 16.50 9.27
C THR A 703 29.80 17.62 10.17
N ALA A 704 28.51 17.64 10.48
CA ALA A 704 27.94 18.66 11.36
C ALA A 704 28.54 18.64 12.77
N LEU A 705 28.76 17.45 13.33
CA LEU A 705 29.33 17.28 14.67
C LEU A 705 30.82 17.67 14.75
N THR A 706 31.63 17.26 13.75
CA THR A 706 33.10 17.48 13.77
C THR A 706 33.49 18.88 13.31
N SER A 707 32.67 19.55 12.48
CA SER A 707 32.93 20.95 12.06
C SER A 707 32.45 21.99 13.07
N ARG A 708 31.88 21.57 14.21
CA ARG A 708 31.42 22.47 15.28
C ARG A 708 32.60 23.12 16.00
N PRO A 709 32.64 24.47 16.13
CA PRO A 709 33.64 25.14 16.93
C PRO A 709 33.53 24.77 18.41
N ALA A 710 34.67 24.65 19.13
CA ALA A 710 34.75 24.18 20.53
C ALA A 710 33.95 25.03 21.53
N THR A 711 33.55 26.25 21.21
CA THR A 711 32.89 27.22 22.09
C THR A 711 31.37 27.31 21.91
N ALA A 712 30.74 26.41 21.16
CA ALA A 712 29.33 26.52 20.84
C ALA A 712 28.42 25.92 21.95
N ALA A 713 27.66 26.75 22.66
CA ALA A 713 26.58 26.32 23.57
C ALA A 713 25.22 26.49 22.91
N VAL A 714 24.28 25.55 23.14
CA VAL A 714 22.87 25.69 22.71
C VAL A 714 22.13 26.50 23.80
N PRO A 715 21.36 27.56 23.43
CA PRO A 715 20.72 28.44 24.41
C PRO A 715 19.51 27.78 25.08
N ALA A 716 19.18 28.26 26.29
CA ALA A 716 18.01 27.90 27.07
C ALA A 716 16.68 28.30 26.35
N ALA A 717 15.56 27.73 26.80
CA ALA A 717 14.23 27.85 26.22
C ALA A 717 13.78 29.31 25.97
N LEU A 718 12.90 29.49 24.95
CA LEU A 718 12.17 30.73 24.72
C LEU A 718 10.81 30.71 25.41
N ASP A 719 10.37 31.85 25.94
CA ASP A 719 9.00 32.09 26.38
C ASP A 719 8.06 32.31 25.17
N HIS A 720 6.74 32.22 25.42
CA HIS A 720 5.66 32.25 24.41
C HIS A 720 5.68 33.48 23.48
N ASP A 721 6.40 34.55 23.82
CA ASP A 721 6.41 35.83 23.08
C ASP A 721 7.70 36.11 22.26
N GLY A 722 8.58 35.11 22.10
CA GLY A 722 9.78 35.28 21.26
C GLY A 722 10.88 36.18 21.85
N ARG A 723 10.85 36.46 23.14
CA ARG A 723 11.90 37.23 23.85
C ARG A 723 12.78 36.28 24.66
N SER A 724 14.09 36.52 24.59
CA SER A 724 15.08 35.80 25.44
C SER A 724 14.94 36.22 26.88
N ALA A 725 14.82 35.24 27.80
CA ALA A 725 14.95 35.46 29.22
C ALA A 725 16.43 35.70 29.59
#